data_9e614355910b344e08ad45cf1b1f12e0
#
_entry.id   9e614355910b344e08ad45cf1b1f12e0
#
_cell.length_a   1.000
_cell.length_b   1.000
_cell.length_c   1.000
_cell.angle_alpha   90.00
_cell.angle_beta   90.00
_cell.angle_gamma   90.00
#
_symmetry.space_group_name_H-M   'P 1'
#
loop_
_entity.id
_entity.type
_entity.pdbx_description
1 polymer ?
#
loop_
_entity_poly.entity_id
_entity_poly.type
_entity_poly.pdbx_seq_one_letter_code
_entity_poly.pdbx_strand_id
1 'polypeptide(L)'
;MRTLEKQRKLKYALSAAAFCVLLLRPLHASFLIAPAVTTLLFTALPFGQTAKGKRAPDRAYRGRSAAAVLLALLFAGLFLIVWLRTKQLVSLRFFRWKEAFPLLLVALVGGAGSIPFLAGLLEAFPGESKCTEQAAVFPGPAGGKTVISREDRRLLFCVALVTVSVCSLSSPLYPFNDWVDANCFFTVGKSMLYGIVPYRDLYEQKGPLLYALYALCYPISHRSFLGGWLLEIAAAWAFLSLAWKSHLLLTGRRDPIFLFLTAALVYTAPAFLKGGSAEELSLPLLMLSFYYGLRCIFLNRELTEREAFLIGLSSGAVLWIKYSMLGFYLGFILVPAYRMLRNGRGLRLLKLLGLIALGVATASLPVLAYFGYHRALDSLWEAYFYNNLFVYGKASSLMNTFRGLASGMASMLTYNDATILLVLFTLVTLWREKNRTAALHVFLCFCFAFGLIYAGGINLKYYSEILCVFIPLGVTQLMKFCGRARETAQNAGEKAAETGSPEKACGDGFKQRPDFGRVSRIVIPLLFTLALFGSENSYMLLQKRSEMPQFIFAETLKDETDATLFNYGALDIGLFTTADILPSTRYFCMLNLPSEEMVREMEHYMRDGVTEYIVSRGLEVESPSYRLLQTAEFKDNGTLYPYYLYIRSTEGSKDAAPVQELP
;
A
#
# COMPACT_ATOMS: atom_id res chain seq x y z
N MET A 1 -5.78 43.74 15.19
CA MET A 1 -5.09 43.02 14.09
C MET A 1 -3.94 42.14 14.56
N ARG A 2 -2.89 42.62 15.28
CA ARG A 2 -1.74 41.80 15.74
C ARG A 2 -2.12 40.56 16.59
N THR A 3 -3.16 40.62 17.42
CA THR A 3 -3.61 39.51 18.26
C THR A 3 -4.31 38.41 17.46
N LEU A 4 -5.10 38.79 16.47
CA LEU A 4 -5.77 37.86 15.54
C LEU A 4 -4.77 37.10 14.64
N GLU A 5 -3.72 37.78 14.19
CA GLU A 5 -2.66 37.17 13.39
C GLU A 5 -1.79 36.21 14.21
N LYS A 6 -1.48 36.56 15.48
CA LYS A 6 -0.82 35.64 16.43
C LYS A 6 -1.67 34.40 16.71
N GLN A 7 -2.97 34.55 16.94
CA GLN A 7 -3.89 33.45 17.15
C GLN A 7 -4.01 32.55 15.90
N ARG A 8 -3.99 33.17 14.69
CA ARG A 8 -4.02 32.44 13.42
C ARG A 8 -2.73 31.62 13.21
N LYS A 9 -1.55 32.21 13.48
CA LYS A 9 -0.25 31.52 13.42
C LYS A 9 -0.16 30.38 14.45
N LEU A 10 -0.68 30.58 15.65
CA LEU A 10 -0.74 29.55 16.68
C LEU A 10 -1.66 28.40 16.27
N LYS A 11 -2.83 28.69 15.69
CA LYS A 11 -3.73 27.66 15.13
C LYS A 11 -3.03 26.79 14.09
N TYR A 12 -2.30 27.40 13.16
CA TYR A 12 -1.59 26.66 12.11
C TYR A 12 -0.44 25.82 12.67
N ALA A 13 0.31 26.35 13.64
CA ALA A 13 1.39 25.60 14.28
C ALA A 13 0.88 24.40 15.08
N LEU A 14 -0.20 24.57 15.85
CA LEU A 14 -0.84 23.49 16.62
C LEU A 14 -1.48 22.46 15.71
N SER A 15 -2.05 22.89 14.60
CA SER A 15 -2.63 22.02 13.60
C SER A 15 -1.56 21.21 12.86
N ALA A 16 -0.41 21.82 12.54
CA ALA A 16 0.74 21.11 11.95
C ALA A 16 1.33 20.07 12.92
N ALA A 17 1.45 20.44 14.20
CA ALA A 17 1.92 19.52 15.25
C ALA A 17 0.99 18.31 15.41
N ALA A 18 -0.33 18.53 15.42
CA ALA A 18 -1.31 17.45 15.52
C ALA A 18 -1.29 16.53 14.28
N PHE A 19 -1.05 17.08 13.09
CA PHE A 19 -0.87 16.29 11.86
C PHE A 19 0.42 15.46 11.89
N CYS A 20 1.53 16.01 12.36
CA CYS A 20 2.76 15.25 12.57
C CYS A 20 2.55 14.09 13.54
N VAL A 21 1.79 14.29 14.61
CA VAL A 21 1.45 13.22 15.57
C VAL A 21 0.54 12.17 14.96
N LEU A 22 -0.41 12.55 14.09
CA LEU A 22 -1.25 11.61 13.32
C LEU A 22 -0.46 10.80 12.29
N LEU A 23 0.60 11.36 11.72
CA LEU A 23 1.51 10.66 10.81
C LEU A 23 2.49 9.73 11.54
N LEU A 24 2.80 9.99 12.83
CA LEU A 24 3.67 9.17 13.68
C LEU A 24 2.89 7.97 14.28
N ARG A 25 2.22 7.21 13.48
CA ARG A 25 1.27 6.16 13.81
C ARG A 25 1.67 5.02 14.78
N PRO A 26 2.90 4.61 15.04
CA PRO A 26 3.13 3.40 15.84
C PRO A 26 3.12 3.59 17.35
N LEU A 27 2.99 4.80 17.89
CA LEU A 27 3.02 5.01 19.34
C LEU A 27 1.62 4.89 19.94
N HIS A 28 1.30 3.73 20.47
CA HIS A 28 0.01 3.29 21.01
C HIS A 28 -0.72 4.25 21.99
N ALA A 29 -0.04 5.18 22.64
CA ALA A 29 -0.63 6.17 23.55
C ALA A 29 -0.99 7.50 22.86
N SER A 30 -0.26 7.90 21.83
CA SER A 30 -0.46 9.19 21.13
C SER A 30 -1.71 9.19 20.24
N PHE A 31 -2.21 8.03 19.87
CA PHE A 31 -3.41 7.85 19.05
C PHE A 31 -4.70 8.37 19.70
N LEU A 32 -4.76 8.37 21.03
CA LEU A 32 -5.90 8.91 21.81
C LEU A 32 -5.70 10.37 22.20
N ILE A 33 -4.45 10.76 22.46
CA ILE A 33 -4.11 12.08 22.98
C ILE A 33 -4.14 13.13 21.87
N ALA A 34 -3.66 12.82 20.67
CA ALA A 34 -3.58 13.79 19.59
C ALA A 34 -4.95 14.25 19.07
N PRO A 35 -5.93 13.38 18.77
CA PRO A 35 -7.29 13.79 18.46
C PRO A 35 -7.96 14.56 19.59
N ALA A 36 -7.80 14.12 20.86
CA ALA A 36 -8.38 14.78 22.01
C ALA A 36 -7.80 16.19 22.22
N VAL A 37 -6.48 16.35 22.12
CA VAL A 37 -5.81 17.65 22.23
C VAL A 37 -6.17 18.55 21.04
N THR A 38 -6.21 18.03 19.83
CA THR A 38 -6.61 18.80 18.63
C THR A 38 -8.05 19.29 18.77
N THR A 39 -8.92 18.45 19.26
CA THR A 39 -10.34 18.76 19.51
C THR A 39 -10.50 19.83 20.60
N LEU A 40 -9.82 19.66 21.73
CA LEU A 40 -9.84 20.64 22.82
C LEU A 40 -9.32 22.00 22.34
N LEU A 41 -8.25 22.03 21.56
CA LEU A 41 -7.68 23.26 20.99
C LEU A 41 -8.61 23.91 19.96
N PHE A 42 -9.30 23.13 19.14
CA PHE A 42 -10.27 23.67 18.17
C PHE A 42 -11.58 24.11 18.80
N THR A 43 -12.06 23.45 19.85
CA THR A 43 -13.27 23.85 20.58
C THR A 43 -13.02 25.01 21.55
N ALA A 44 -11.83 25.09 22.16
CA ALA A 44 -11.46 26.14 23.10
C ALA A 44 -11.07 27.48 22.43
N LEU A 45 -10.72 27.48 21.14
CA LEU A 45 -10.38 28.70 20.41
C LEU A 45 -11.65 29.26 19.74
N PRO A 46 -12.12 30.47 20.11
CA PRO A 46 -13.32 31.03 19.52
C PRO A 46 -13.14 31.17 18.01
N PHE A 47 -14.03 30.57 17.24
CA PHE A 47 -14.21 30.90 15.84
C PHE A 47 -14.42 32.40 15.76
N GLY A 48 -13.54 33.09 15.01
CA GLY A 48 -13.58 34.53 14.90
C GLY A 48 -14.99 35.01 14.67
N GLN A 49 -15.44 35.92 15.55
CA GLN A 49 -16.70 36.60 15.37
C GLN A 49 -16.73 37.20 13.98
N THR A 50 -17.60 36.70 13.12
CA THR A 50 -17.95 37.37 11.88
C THR A 50 -18.45 38.78 12.26
N ALA A 51 -17.81 39.78 11.69
CA ALA A 51 -18.24 41.16 11.80
C ALA A 51 -19.76 41.21 11.55
N LYS A 52 -20.45 41.94 12.42
CA LYS A 52 -21.90 42.16 12.35
C LYS A 52 -22.31 42.64 10.96
N GLY A 53 -22.80 41.73 10.13
CA GLY A 53 -23.44 42.01 8.84
C GLY A 53 -24.49 40.94 8.60
N LYS A 54 -25.76 41.28 8.82
CA LYS A 54 -26.92 40.46 8.57
C LYS A 54 -26.97 40.08 7.08
N ARG A 55 -26.54 38.87 6.72
CA ARG A 55 -27.02 38.17 5.50
C ARG A 55 -27.41 36.76 5.87
N ALA A 56 -28.61 36.36 5.44
CA ALA A 56 -29.15 35.02 5.61
C ALA A 56 -28.18 33.98 5.04
N PRO A 57 -27.95 32.84 5.73
CA PRO A 57 -27.05 31.82 5.25
C PRO A 57 -27.60 31.19 3.97
N ASP A 58 -26.85 31.33 2.89
CA ASP A 58 -27.14 30.79 1.58
C ASP A 58 -27.36 29.27 1.67
N ARG A 59 -28.35 28.72 0.97
CA ARG A 59 -28.65 27.27 0.93
C ARG A 59 -27.42 26.43 0.58
N ALA A 60 -26.50 27.00 -0.22
CA ALA A 60 -25.22 26.37 -0.57
C ALA A 60 -24.28 26.21 0.63
N TYR A 61 -24.31 27.12 1.62
CA TYR A 61 -23.49 27.03 2.83
C TYR A 61 -23.99 25.94 3.78
N ARG A 62 -25.32 25.79 3.94
CA ARG A 62 -25.93 24.71 4.74
C ARG A 62 -25.62 23.32 4.16
N GLY A 63 -25.65 23.16 2.85
CA GLY A 63 -25.30 21.90 2.20
C GLY A 63 -23.83 21.52 2.34
N ARG A 64 -22.93 22.52 2.35
CA ARG A 64 -21.48 22.29 2.58
C ARG A 64 -21.19 21.89 4.01
N SER A 65 -21.84 22.50 4.99
CA SER A 65 -21.71 22.15 6.40
C SER A 65 -22.24 20.76 6.69
N ALA A 66 -23.40 20.38 6.14
CA ALA A 66 -23.98 19.05 6.31
C ALA A 66 -23.08 17.95 5.69
N ALA A 67 -22.52 18.18 4.51
CA ALA A 67 -21.60 17.24 3.87
C ALA A 67 -20.27 17.10 4.65
N ALA A 68 -19.76 18.19 5.20
CA ALA A 68 -18.56 18.16 6.06
C ALA A 68 -18.81 17.40 7.37
N VAL A 69 -19.98 17.59 8.00
CA VAL A 69 -20.40 16.85 9.18
C VAL A 69 -20.59 15.37 8.86
N LEU A 70 -21.23 15.02 7.73
CA LEU A 70 -21.42 13.62 7.33
C LEU A 70 -20.06 12.93 7.08
N LEU A 71 -19.11 13.62 6.43
CA LEU A 71 -17.76 13.11 6.18
C LEU A 71 -17.01 12.92 7.50
N ALA A 72 -17.16 13.86 8.45
CA ALA A 72 -16.57 13.76 9.79
C ALA A 72 -17.15 12.60 10.60
N LEU A 73 -18.47 12.36 10.51
CA LEU A 73 -19.14 11.24 11.16
C LEU A 73 -18.71 9.89 10.56
N LEU A 74 -18.58 9.81 9.22
CA LEU A 74 -18.05 8.64 8.53
C LEU A 74 -16.59 8.36 8.95
N PHE A 75 -15.75 9.39 8.98
CA PHE A 75 -14.36 9.28 9.40
C PHE A 75 -14.23 8.82 10.86
N ALA A 76 -15.04 9.38 11.74
CA ALA A 76 -15.08 9.02 13.14
C ALA A 76 -15.59 7.60 13.38
N GLY A 77 -16.60 7.16 12.64
CA GLY A 77 -17.12 5.80 12.69
C GLY A 77 -16.10 4.78 12.21
N LEU A 78 -15.44 5.06 11.08
CA LEU A 78 -14.37 4.22 10.53
C LEU A 78 -13.17 4.13 11.48
N PHE A 79 -12.75 5.27 12.04
CA PHE A 79 -11.68 5.32 13.04
C PHE A 79 -12.00 4.48 14.29
N LEU A 80 -13.23 4.56 14.79
CA LEU A 80 -13.67 3.76 15.93
C LEU A 80 -13.62 2.25 15.63
N ILE A 81 -14.11 1.82 14.46
CA ILE A 81 -14.10 0.41 14.05
C ILE A 81 -12.65 -0.10 13.97
N VAL A 82 -11.75 0.67 13.35
CA VAL A 82 -10.32 0.34 13.26
C VAL A 82 -9.69 0.22 14.65
N TRP A 83 -9.97 1.20 15.52
CA TRP A 83 -9.38 1.24 16.87
C TRP A 83 -9.90 0.10 17.75
N LEU A 84 -11.21 -0.16 17.75
CA LEU A 84 -11.82 -1.27 18.52
C LEU A 84 -11.25 -2.63 18.07
N ARG A 85 -10.93 -2.78 16.78
CA ARG A 85 -10.37 -4.00 16.22
C ARG A 85 -8.87 -4.16 16.52
N THR A 86 -8.08 -3.09 16.47
CA THR A 86 -6.64 -3.13 16.79
C THR A 86 -6.40 -3.44 18.27
N LYS A 87 -7.35 -3.12 19.15
CA LYS A 87 -7.29 -3.44 20.59
C LYS A 87 -7.90 -4.79 20.93
N GLN A 88 -8.26 -5.64 19.93
CA GLN A 88 -8.94 -6.92 20.12
C GLN A 88 -10.25 -6.81 20.95
N LEU A 89 -10.76 -5.59 21.17
CA LEU A 89 -11.97 -5.31 21.92
C LEU A 89 -13.26 -5.71 21.17
N VAL A 90 -13.14 -6.04 19.89
CA VAL A 90 -14.23 -6.56 19.06
C VAL A 90 -13.82 -7.88 18.43
N SER A 91 -13.99 -8.97 19.14
CA SER A 91 -14.47 -10.18 18.50
C SER A 91 -15.95 -9.93 18.19
N LEU A 92 -16.41 -10.26 16.99
CA LEU A 92 -17.81 -10.04 16.55
C LEU A 92 -18.89 -10.68 17.46
N ARG A 93 -18.50 -11.28 18.59
CA ARG A 93 -19.38 -11.93 19.57
C ARG A 93 -19.71 -11.09 20.81
N PHE A 94 -18.92 -10.04 21.16
CA PHE A 94 -19.19 -9.26 22.38
C PHE A 94 -18.82 -7.78 22.21
N PHE A 95 -19.79 -6.97 21.83
CA PHE A 95 -19.67 -5.53 21.77
C PHE A 95 -19.96 -4.93 23.17
N ARG A 96 -18.93 -4.43 23.87
CA ARG A 96 -19.09 -3.77 25.18
C ARG A 96 -19.37 -2.27 25.00
N TRP A 97 -20.64 -1.91 24.95
CA TRP A 97 -21.09 -0.52 24.74
C TRP A 97 -20.51 0.48 25.75
N LYS A 98 -20.33 0.10 27.01
CA LYS A 98 -19.79 0.98 28.06
C LYS A 98 -18.36 1.44 27.79
N GLU A 99 -17.55 0.62 27.11
CA GLU A 99 -16.17 0.92 26.75
C GLU A 99 -16.08 1.59 25.36
N ALA A 100 -17.02 1.29 24.47
CA ALA A 100 -17.07 1.82 23.11
C ALA A 100 -17.57 3.27 23.04
N PHE A 101 -18.48 3.68 23.95
CA PHE A 101 -19.11 5.00 23.91
C PHE A 101 -18.13 6.17 24.10
N PRO A 102 -17.19 6.17 25.07
CA PRO A 102 -16.18 7.24 25.19
C PRO A 102 -15.28 7.34 23.95
N LEU A 103 -15.00 6.21 23.32
CA LEU A 103 -14.16 6.12 22.13
C LEU A 103 -14.87 6.60 20.87
N LEU A 104 -16.17 6.33 20.74
CA LEU A 104 -17.02 6.89 19.70
C LEU A 104 -17.03 8.42 19.81
N LEU A 105 -17.14 8.95 21.02
CA LEU A 105 -17.13 10.38 21.26
C LEU A 105 -15.79 11.02 20.87
N VAL A 106 -14.66 10.40 21.26
CA VAL A 106 -13.31 10.86 20.88
C VAL A 106 -13.10 10.79 19.36
N ALA A 107 -13.57 9.71 18.70
CA ALA A 107 -13.47 9.56 17.27
C ALA A 107 -14.33 10.56 16.49
N LEU A 108 -15.56 10.83 16.96
CA LEU A 108 -16.45 11.85 16.39
C LEU A 108 -15.84 13.25 16.48
N VAL A 109 -15.30 13.57 17.65
CA VAL A 109 -14.72 14.89 17.93
C VAL A 109 -13.37 15.05 17.19
N GLY A 110 -12.53 14.01 17.14
CA GLY A 110 -11.28 13.99 16.39
C GLY A 110 -11.51 14.09 14.87
N GLY A 111 -12.52 13.38 14.35
CA GLY A 111 -12.94 13.46 12.95
C GLY A 111 -13.47 14.85 12.57
N ALA A 112 -14.28 15.46 13.41
CA ALA A 112 -14.79 16.83 13.21
C ALA A 112 -13.67 17.89 13.24
N GLY A 113 -12.64 17.71 14.07
CA GLY A 113 -11.48 18.59 14.18
C GLY A 113 -10.48 18.47 13.02
N SER A 114 -10.41 17.31 12.36
CA SER A 114 -9.43 17.07 11.29
C SER A 114 -9.74 17.80 9.98
N ILE A 115 -11.01 18.10 9.69
CA ILE A 115 -11.43 18.77 8.44
C ILE A 115 -10.99 20.25 8.37
N PRO A 116 -11.24 21.09 9.40
CA PRO A 116 -10.70 22.46 9.44
C PRO A 116 -9.18 22.50 9.43
N PHE A 117 -8.54 21.45 9.99
CA PHE A 117 -7.10 21.31 10.02
C PHE A 117 -6.51 21.07 8.62
N LEU A 118 -7.02 20.08 7.87
CA LEU A 118 -6.61 19.83 6.48
C LEU A 118 -6.85 21.08 5.61
N ALA A 119 -7.97 21.75 5.77
CA ALA A 119 -8.25 23.01 5.09
C ALA A 119 -7.23 24.10 5.46
N GLY A 120 -6.87 24.23 6.75
CA GLY A 120 -5.89 25.20 7.23
C GLY A 120 -4.44 24.88 6.82
N LEU A 121 -4.06 23.60 6.76
CA LEU A 121 -2.75 23.17 6.28
C LEU A 121 -2.55 23.56 4.81
N LEU A 122 -3.58 23.39 4.00
CA LEU A 122 -3.56 23.68 2.57
C LEU A 122 -3.65 25.21 2.28
N GLU A 123 -4.22 25.99 3.20
CA GLU A 123 -4.13 27.47 3.19
C GLU A 123 -2.71 28.00 3.53
N ALA A 124 -1.89 27.22 4.24
CA ALA A 124 -0.56 27.64 4.67
C ALA A 124 0.52 27.55 3.57
N PHE A 125 0.24 26.86 2.45
CA PHE A 125 1.21 26.71 1.36
C PHE A 125 0.91 27.69 0.22
N PRO A 126 1.81 28.69 -0.04
CA PRO A 126 1.65 29.59 -1.16
C PRO A 126 1.98 28.89 -2.47
N GLY A 127 0.97 28.54 -3.27
CA GLY A 127 1.16 28.22 -4.68
C GLY A 127 1.37 29.54 -5.44
N GLU A 128 2.54 29.75 -6.04
CA GLU A 128 2.70 30.78 -7.05
C GLU A 128 1.81 30.45 -8.26
N SER A 129 0.72 31.17 -8.41
CA SER A 129 0.00 31.20 -9.67
C SER A 129 -0.43 32.62 -10.00
N LYS A 130 0.25 33.20 -10.97
CA LYS A 130 -0.38 34.22 -11.80
C LYS A 130 -1.42 33.48 -12.66
N CYS A 131 -2.68 33.51 -12.26
CA CYS A 131 -3.79 33.06 -13.09
C CYS A 131 -4.44 34.27 -13.76
N THR A 132 -4.33 34.31 -15.07
CA THR A 132 -5.20 35.08 -15.94
C THR A 132 -6.60 34.44 -15.89
N GLU A 133 -7.63 35.26 -15.65
CA GLU A 133 -9.03 34.89 -15.74
C GLU A 133 -9.34 34.33 -17.13
N GLN A 134 -9.71 33.08 -17.20
CA GLN A 134 -10.64 32.58 -18.23
C GLN A 134 -11.30 31.28 -17.76
N ALA A 135 -12.60 31.22 -17.99
CA ALA A 135 -13.60 30.25 -17.60
C ALA A 135 -13.17 28.76 -17.62
N ALA A 136 -13.62 28.07 -16.63
CA ALA A 136 -14.00 26.65 -16.42
C ALA A 136 -14.01 25.70 -17.64
N VAL A 137 -12.93 25.61 -18.39
CA VAL A 137 -12.58 24.52 -19.27
C VAL A 137 -11.21 24.05 -18.79
N PHE A 138 -11.06 22.78 -18.43
CA PHE A 138 -9.80 22.19 -17.99
C PHE A 138 -8.68 22.57 -18.94
N PRO A 139 -7.67 23.38 -18.54
CA PRO A 139 -6.51 23.59 -19.36
C PRO A 139 -5.60 22.37 -19.19
N GLY A 140 -5.95 21.24 -19.80
CA GLY A 140 -4.97 20.24 -20.10
C GLY A 140 -3.89 20.89 -20.96
N PRO A 141 -2.59 20.54 -20.81
CA PRO A 141 -1.54 21.08 -21.68
C PRO A 141 -1.97 20.88 -23.13
N ALA A 142 -1.88 21.94 -23.93
CA ALA A 142 -2.24 21.88 -25.35
C ALA A 142 -1.55 20.67 -25.99
N GLY A 143 -2.33 19.68 -26.38
CA GLY A 143 -1.83 18.44 -27.00
C GLY A 143 -1.75 17.20 -26.11
N GLY A 144 -2.17 17.21 -24.83
CA GLY A 144 -2.28 15.99 -23.99
C GLY A 144 -0.98 15.24 -23.67
N LYS A 145 0.19 15.81 -23.99
CA LYS A 145 1.50 15.21 -23.71
C LYS A 145 1.98 15.67 -22.33
N THR A 146 1.84 14.79 -21.33
CA THR A 146 2.46 15.00 -20.00
C THR A 146 3.92 14.59 -20.05
N VAL A 147 4.82 15.56 -20.23
CA VAL A 147 6.26 15.32 -20.28
C VAL A 147 6.86 15.49 -18.87
N ILE A 148 7.53 14.45 -18.38
CA ILE A 148 8.32 14.50 -17.15
C ILE A 148 9.67 15.16 -17.45
N SER A 149 10.00 16.27 -16.80
CA SER A 149 11.28 16.96 -16.93
C SER A 149 12.45 16.14 -16.34
N ARG A 150 13.69 16.56 -16.57
CA ARG A 150 14.85 15.93 -15.92
C ARG A 150 14.82 16.14 -14.40
N GLU A 151 14.36 17.30 -13.94
CA GLU A 151 14.22 17.63 -12.53
C GLU A 151 13.12 16.77 -11.86
N ASP A 152 11.96 16.64 -12.51
CA ASP A 152 10.90 15.75 -12.04
C ASP A 152 11.41 14.31 -11.89
N ARG A 153 12.18 13.79 -12.88
CA ARG A 153 12.73 12.43 -12.83
C ARG A 153 13.67 12.22 -11.63
N ARG A 154 14.54 13.21 -11.36
CA ARG A 154 15.44 13.17 -10.19
C ARG A 154 14.64 13.19 -8.89
N LEU A 155 13.66 14.09 -8.76
CA LEU A 155 12.80 14.19 -7.60
C LEU A 155 12.04 12.87 -7.37
N LEU A 156 11.42 12.33 -8.40
CA LEU A 156 10.68 11.05 -8.35
C LEU A 156 11.57 9.89 -7.91
N PHE A 157 12.79 9.83 -8.43
CA PHE A 157 13.77 8.81 -8.04
C PHE A 157 14.21 8.99 -6.58
N CYS A 158 14.54 10.21 -6.16
CA CYS A 158 14.93 10.48 -4.76
C CYS A 158 13.80 10.14 -3.78
N VAL A 159 12.54 10.49 -4.13
CA VAL A 159 11.39 10.15 -3.28
C VAL A 159 11.18 8.64 -3.22
N ALA A 160 11.26 7.92 -4.34
CA ALA A 160 11.17 6.47 -4.36
C ALA A 160 12.28 5.82 -3.51
N LEU A 161 13.54 6.26 -3.71
CA LEU A 161 14.70 5.77 -2.96
C LEU A 161 14.52 5.97 -1.45
N VAL A 162 14.21 7.19 -1.01
CA VAL A 162 14.04 7.49 0.43
C VAL A 162 12.85 6.71 1.01
N THR A 163 11.74 6.67 0.29
CA THR A 163 10.52 5.99 0.73
C THR A 163 10.76 4.49 0.94
N VAL A 164 11.26 3.80 -0.07
CA VAL A 164 11.52 2.35 0.01
C VAL A 164 12.62 2.06 1.03
N SER A 165 13.67 2.91 1.11
CA SER A 165 14.74 2.71 2.09
C SER A 165 14.24 2.77 3.54
N VAL A 166 13.25 3.63 3.83
CA VAL A 166 12.72 3.78 5.20
C VAL A 166 11.55 2.81 5.47
N CYS A 167 10.73 2.50 4.46
CA CYS A 167 9.51 1.74 4.69
C CYS A 167 9.66 0.23 4.46
N SER A 168 10.60 -0.24 3.62
CA SER A 168 10.79 -1.66 3.31
C SER A 168 11.90 -2.29 4.13
N LEU A 169 11.65 -3.49 4.68
CA LEU A 169 12.66 -4.29 5.38
C LEU A 169 13.70 -4.90 4.43
N SER A 170 13.47 -4.91 3.11
CA SER A 170 14.49 -5.29 2.12
C SER A 170 15.64 -4.28 2.06
N SER A 171 15.45 -3.09 2.60
CA SER A 171 16.43 -2.00 2.63
C SER A 171 17.67 -2.36 3.48
N PRO A 172 18.87 -1.95 3.05
CA PRO A 172 20.09 -2.14 3.85
C PRO A 172 20.12 -1.36 5.17
N LEU A 173 19.14 -0.49 5.43
CA LEU A 173 18.94 0.14 6.74
C LEU A 173 18.49 -0.84 7.82
N TYR A 174 17.89 -1.96 7.42
CA TYR A 174 17.37 -2.99 8.31
C TYR A 174 18.30 -4.21 8.34
N PRO A 175 18.30 -4.98 9.44
CA PRO A 175 19.14 -6.16 9.54
C PRO A 175 18.76 -7.23 8.52
N PHE A 176 17.46 -7.43 8.28
CA PHE A 176 16.93 -8.46 7.38
C PHE A 176 15.45 -8.23 7.08
N ASN A 177 14.96 -8.71 5.94
CA ASN A 177 13.55 -8.85 5.70
C ASN A 177 13.09 -10.24 6.17
N ASP A 178 12.48 -10.28 7.35
CA ASP A 178 11.99 -11.49 8.00
C ASP A 178 10.57 -11.88 7.57
N TRP A 179 10.05 -11.27 6.51
CA TRP A 179 8.73 -11.64 5.99
C TRP A 179 8.77 -12.98 5.28
N VAL A 180 8.00 -13.92 5.82
CA VAL A 180 7.98 -15.31 5.36
C VAL A 180 7.60 -15.46 3.88
N ASP A 181 6.65 -14.64 3.36
CA ASP A 181 6.29 -14.68 1.94
C ASP A 181 7.45 -14.20 1.05
N ALA A 182 8.13 -13.09 1.39
CA ALA A 182 9.27 -12.58 0.63
C ALA A 182 10.42 -13.60 0.61
N ASN A 183 10.67 -14.29 1.73
CA ASN A 183 11.64 -15.36 1.81
C ASN A 183 11.26 -16.55 0.91
N CYS A 184 9.99 -16.98 0.89
CA CYS A 184 9.51 -18.00 -0.07
C CYS A 184 9.78 -17.56 -1.52
N PHE A 185 9.45 -16.31 -1.89
CA PHE A 185 9.67 -15.84 -3.26
C PHE A 185 11.15 -15.81 -3.63
N PHE A 186 12.00 -15.39 -2.70
CA PHE A 186 13.45 -15.36 -2.90
C PHE A 186 14.02 -16.77 -3.02
N THR A 187 13.61 -17.69 -2.15
CA THR A 187 14.06 -19.09 -2.14
C THR A 187 13.64 -19.82 -3.41
N VAL A 188 12.37 -19.69 -3.85
CA VAL A 188 11.92 -20.25 -5.13
C VAL A 188 12.64 -19.59 -6.31
N GLY A 189 12.79 -18.26 -6.28
CA GLY A 189 13.48 -17.52 -7.34
C GLY A 189 14.93 -17.94 -7.51
N LYS A 190 15.72 -18.03 -6.43
CA LYS A 190 17.10 -18.50 -6.51
C LYS A 190 17.17 -19.95 -7.01
N SER A 191 16.26 -20.81 -6.58
CA SER A 191 16.21 -22.22 -6.98
C SER A 191 16.04 -22.38 -8.51
N MET A 192 15.28 -21.49 -9.16
CA MET A 192 15.15 -21.49 -10.63
C MET A 192 16.50 -21.34 -11.34
N LEU A 193 17.47 -20.60 -10.77
CA LEU A 193 18.81 -20.42 -11.34
C LEU A 193 19.67 -21.71 -11.26
N TYR A 194 19.28 -22.64 -10.40
CA TYR A 194 19.94 -23.95 -10.23
C TYR A 194 19.15 -25.09 -10.88
N GLY A 195 18.19 -24.77 -11.75
CA GLY A 195 17.42 -25.77 -12.51
C GLY A 195 16.29 -26.45 -11.70
N ILE A 196 16.01 -25.99 -10.50
CA ILE A 196 14.88 -26.47 -9.69
C ILE A 196 13.62 -25.74 -10.16
N VAL A 197 12.64 -26.48 -10.66
CA VAL A 197 11.46 -25.92 -11.35
C VAL A 197 10.32 -25.70 -10.36
N PRO A 198 9.81 -24.45 -10.25
CA PRO A 198 8.65 -24.15 -9.39
C PRO A 198 7.46 -25.05 -9.71
N TYR A 199 6.69 -25.38 -8.69
CA TYR A 199 5.49 -26.25 -8.67
C TYR A 199 5.80 -27.74 -8.87
N ARG A 200 6.75 -28.10 -9.75
CA ARG A 200 7.15 -29.50 -9.96
C ARG A 200 8.10 -29.96 -8.84
N ASP A 201 9.19 -29.25 -8.63
CA ASP A 201 10.26 -29.62 -7.70
C ASP A 201 10.13 -28.91 -6.36
N LEU A 202 9.61 -27.66 -6.37
CA LEU A 202 9.28 -26.86 -5.19
C LEU A 202 7.85 -26.38 -5.25
N TYR A 203 7.07 -26.65 -4.20
CA TYR A 203 5.68 -26.23 -4.14
C TYR A 203 5.52 -24.87 -3.45
N GLU A 204 5.00 -23.89 -4.19
CA GLU A 204 4.52 -22.61 -3.73
C GLU A 204 3.36 -22.17 -4.66
N GLN A 205 2.51 -21.23 -4.25
CA GLN A 205 1.22 -20.97 -4.92
C GLN A 205 1.12 -19.58 -5.58
N LYS A 206 2.16 -18.74 -5.53
CA LYS A 206 2.17 -17.45 -6.22
C LYS A 206 2.57 -17.62 -7.69
N GLY A 207 2.48 -16.52 -8.45
CA GLY A 207 2.75 -16.55 -9.88
C GLY A 207 4.24 -16.65 -10.24
N PRO A 208 4.58 -17.37 -11.31
CA PRO A 208 5.97 -17.66 -11.67
C PRO A 208 6.78 -16.42 -12.09
N LEU A 209 6.12 -15.36 -12.58
CA LEU A 209 6.82 -14.11 -12.88
C LEU A 209 7.35 -13.44 -11.61
N LEU A 210 6.66 -13.59 -10.48
CA LEU A 210 7.15 -13.10 -9.19
C LEU A 210 8.48 -13.77 -8.82
N TYR A 211 8.55 -15.10 -8.93
CA TYR A 211 9.80 -15.84 -8.66
C TYR A 211 10.92 -15.47 -9.64
N ALA A 212 10.59 -15.28 -10.93
CA ALA A 212 11.56 -14.83 -11.92
C ALA A 212 12.14 -13.44 -11.60
N LEU A 213 11.31 -12.52 -11.05
CA LEU A 213 11.78 -11.22 -10.58
C LEU A 213 12.74 -11.37 -9.40
N TYR A 214 12.44 -12.26 -8.45
CA TYR A 214 13.33 -12.54 -7.32
C TYR A 214 14.58 -13.33 -7.75
N ALA A 215 14.50 -14.17 -8.77
CA ALA A 215 15.67 -14.81 -9.39
C ALA A 215 16.68 -13.78 -9.90
N LEU A 216 16.22 -12.65 -10.46
CA LEU A 216 17.09 -11.54 -10.89
C LEU A 216 17.73 -10.81 -9.71
N CYS A 217 17.15 -10.92 -8.50
CA CYS A 217 17.68 -10.28 -7.31
C CYS A 217 18.83 -11.08 -6.68
N TYR A 218 18.82 -12.40 -6.80
CA TYR A 218 19.79 -13.30 -6.16
C TYR A 218 21.26 -13.02 -6.55
N PRO A 219 21.64 -12.82 -7.82
CA PRO A 219 23.03 -12.51 -8.20
C PRO A 219 23.57 -11.20 -7.60
N ILE A 220 22.69 -10.29 -7.15
CA ILE A 220 23.09 -9.02 -6.51
C ILE A 220 23.51 -9.27 -5.06
N SER A 221 22.79 -10.15 -4.36
CA SER A 221 23.13 -10.57 -3.01
C SER A 221 22.48 -11.92 -2.67
N HIS A 222 23.28 -12.90 -2.32
CA HIS A 222 22.85 -14.26 -2.05
C HIS A 222 22.19 -14.43 -0.68
N ARG A 223 22.60 -13.61 0.31
CA ARG A 223 22.22 -13.74 1.73
C ARG A 223 21.45 -12.53 2.26
N SER A 224 20.97 -11.66 1.37
CA SER A 224 20.19 -10.48 1.76
C SER A 224 19.23 -10.04 0.67
N PHE A 225 18.30 -9.18 1.03
CA PHE A 225 17.31 -8.61 0.11
C PHE A 225 17.79 -7.36 -0.65
N LEU A 226 19.10 -7.12 -0.79
CA LEU A 226 19.61 -5.95 -1.50
C LEU A 226 19.10 -5.88 -2.95
N GLY A 227 19.04 -7.01 -3.66
CA GLY A 227 18.43 -7.09 -4.99
C GLY A 227 16.93 -6.77 -4.98
N GLY A 228 16.21 -7.29 -3.99
CA GLY A 228 14.79 -7.00 -3.74
C GLY A 228 14.56 -5.50 -3.51
N TRP A 229 15.36 -4.87 -2.65
CA TRP A 229 15.31 -3.43 -2.40
C TRP A 229 15.47 -2.59 -3.69
N LEU A 230 16.41 -2.95 -4.56
CA LEU A 230 16.58 -2.28 -5.85
C LEU A 230 15.36 -2.48 -6.78
N LEU A 231 14.77 -3.67 -6.78
CA LEU A 231 13.55 -3.97 -7.52
C LEU A 231 12.36 -3.14 -7.00
N GLU A 232 12.19 -3.05 -5.69
CA GLU A 232 11.16 -2.22 -5.04
C GLU A 232 11.34 -0.73 -5.36
N ILE A 233 12.58 -0.20 -5.36
CA ILE A 233 12.86 1.18 -5.78
C ILE A 233 12.43 1.40 -7.23
N ALA A 234 12.75 0.47 -8.13
CA ALA A 234 12.35 0.58 -9.53
C ALA A 234 10.82 0.57 -9.69
N ALA A 235 10.13 -0.31 -8.96
CA ALA A 235 8.66 -0.38 -8.94
C ALA A 235 8.05 0.92 -8.38
N ALA A 236 8.54 1.42 -7.25
CA ALA A 236 8.11 2.67 -6.64
C ALA A 236 8.33 3.88 -7.56
N TRP A 237 9.49 3.96 -8.19
CA TRP A 237 9.81 5.03 -9.15
C TRP A 237 8.88 5.00 -10.37
N ALA A 238 8.60 3.83 -10.92
CA ALA A 238 7.65 3.66 -12.02
C ALA A 238 6.22 4.04 -11.61
N PHE A 239 5.75 3.56 -10.45
CA PHE A 239 4.44 3.90 -9.89
C PHE A 239 4.28 5.40 -9.66
N LEU A 240 5.22 6.03 -8.94
CA LEU A 240 5.18 7.46 -8.64
C LEU A 240 5.31 8.32 -9.92
N SER A 241 6.05 7.85 -10.93
CA SER A 241 6.15 8.54 -12.22
C SER A 241 4.82 8.55 -12.97
N LEU A 242 4.08 7.45 -12.95
CA LEU A 242 2.74 7.35 -13.55
C LEU A 242 1.69 8.13 -12.75
N ALA A 243 1.78 8.11 -11.41
CA ALA A 243 0.99 8.93 -10.52
C ALA A 243 1.20 10.42 -10.79
N TRP A 244 2.46 10.86 -10.94
CA TRP A 244 2.82 12.23 -11.29
C TRP A 244 2.26 12.66 -12.65
N LYS A 245 2.37 11.78 -13.68
CA LYS A 245 1.73 12.03 -14.99
C LYS A 245 0.22 12.20 -14.88
N SER A 246 -0.43 11.40 -14.03
CA SER A 246 -1.87 11.51 -13.79
C SER A 246 -2.24 12.82 -13.13
N HIS A 247 -1.46 13.25 -12.14
CA HIS A 247 -1.63 14.54 -11.48
C HIS A 247 -1.44 15.71 -12.45
N LEU A 248 -0.36 15.69 -13.24
CA LEU A 248 -0.11 16.71 -14.28
C LEU A 248 -1.23 16.76 -15.32
N LEU A 249 -1.76 15.61 -15.72
CA LEU A 249 -2.88 15.52 -16.65
C LEU A 249 -4.12 16.26 -16.13
N LEU A 250 -4.41 16.11 -14.83
CA LEU A 250 -5.64 16.60 -14.23
C LEU A 250 -5.55 18.03 -13.68
N THR A 251 -4.34 18.52 -13.39
CA THR A 251 -4.13 19.83 -12.76
C THR A 251 -3.28 20.78 -13.58
N GLY A 252 -2.44 20.27 -14.48
CA GLY A 252 -1.42 21.03 -15.18
C GLY A 252 -0.29 21.56 -14.28
N ARG A 253 -0.29 21.23 -12.99
CA ARG A 253 0.62 21.77 -11.96
C ARG A 253 1.67 20.75 -11.55
N ARG A 254 2.90 21.22 -11.35
CA ARG A 254 4.00 20.46 -10.76
C ARG A 254 4.03 20.74 -9.26
N ASP A 255 3.44 19.86 -8.48
CA ASP A 255 3.26 20.04 -7.05
C ASP A 255 3.97 18.94 -6.26
N PRO A 256 5.16 19.19 -5.68
CA PRO A 256 5.89 18.20 -4.91
C PRO A 256 5.11 17.65 -3.71
N ILE A 257 4.19 18.43 -3.14
CA ILE A 257 3.34 17.98 -2.02
C ILE A 257 2.49 16.78 -2.43
N PHE A 258 1.97 16.79 -3.67
CA PHE A 258 1.26 15.63 -4.22
C PHE A 258 2.10 14.36 -4.13
N LEU A 259 3.37 14.46 -4.54
CA LEU A 259 4.27 13.31 -4.57
C LEU A 259 4.56 12.80 -3.16
N PHE A 260 4.87 13.69 -2.23
CA PHE A 260 5.16 13.33 -0.83
C PHE A 260 3.94 12.71 -0.13
N LEU A 261 2.75 13.29 -0.31
CA LEU A 261 1.51 12.73 0.24
C LEU A 261 1.20 11.35 -0.37
N THR A 262 1.33 11.21 -1.68
CA THR A 262 1.08 9.93 -2.36
C THR A 262 2.05 8.86 -1.86
N ALA A 263 3.35 9.14 -1.83
CA ALA A 263 4.35 8.20 -1.35
C ALA A 263 4.13 7.83 0.13
N ALA A 264 3.92 8.81 1.01
CA ALA A 264 3.67 8.55 2.42
C ALA A 264 2.42 7.67 2.62
N LEU A 265 1.29 8.00 1.98
CA LEU A 265 0.03 7.26 2.16
C LEU A 265 0.09 5.81 1.64
N VAL A 266 0.86 5.55 0.58
CA VAL A 266 1.02 4.19 0.04
C VAL A 266 1.96 3.37 0.90
N TYR A 267 3.17 3.86 1.14
CA TYR A 267 4.26 3.06 1.71
C TYR A 267 4.29 3.02 3.24
N THR A 268 3.56 3.91 3.94
CA THR A 268 3.35 3.80 5.39
C THR A 268 2.02 3.14 5.75
N ALA A 269 1.20 2.75 4.77
CA ALA A 269 -0.01 2.00 5.04
C ALA A 269 0.33 0.65 5.69
N PRO A 270 -0.38 0.22 6.74
CA PRO A 270 -0.18 -1.12 7.30
C PRO A 270 -0.30 -2.26 6.27
N ALA A 271 -1.02 -2.03 5.16
CA ALA A 271 -1.13 -2.98 4.06
C ALA A 271 0.18 -3.18 3.28
N PHE A 272 1.11 -2.23 3.28
CA PHE A 272 2.45 -2.37 2.68
C PHE A 272 3.26 -3.48 3.35
N LEU A 273 2.96 -3.78 4.59
CA LEU A 273 3.58 -4.81 5.41
C LEU A 273 5.11 -4.61 5.53
N LYS A 274 5.90 -5.55 5.06
CA LYS A 274 7.38 -5.56 5.22
C LYS A 274 8.14 -5.21 3.91
N GLY A 275 7.41 -4.98 2.82
CA GLY A 275 7.96 -4.74 1.48
C GLY A 275 8.24 -6.04 0.69
N GLY A 276 8.35 -5.91 -0.63
CA GLY A 276 8.61 -7.02 -1.54
C GLY A 276 7.37 -7.86 -1.88
N SER A 277 6.15 -7.33 -1.71
CA SER A 277 4.91 -8.03 -2.00
C SER A 277 4.63 -8.16 -3.51
N ALA A 278 3.83 -9.16 -3.86
CA ALA A 278 3.29 -9.29 -5.22
C ALA A 278 2.42 -8.07 -5.58
N GLU A 279 1.71 -7.54 -4.59
CA GLU A 279 0.86 -6.37 -4.69
C GLU A 279 1.67 -5.11 -4.99
N GLU A 280 2.75 -4.87 -4.24
CA GLU A 280 3.66 -3.75 -4.46
C GLU A 280 4.26 -3.75 -5.86
N LEU A 281 4.82 -4.89 -6.29
CA LEU A 281 5.43 -5.04 -7.61
C LEU A 281 4.42 -4.91 -8.76
N SER A 282 3.12 -5.12 -8.49
CA SER A 282 2.05 -4.94 -9.46
C SER A 282 1.50 -3.52 -9.52
N LEU A 283 1.70 -2.67 -8.50
CA LEU A 283 1.19 -1.29 -8.48
C LEU A 283 1.56 -0.47 -9.73
N PRO A 284 2.82 -0.46 -10.22
CA PRO A 284 3.16 0.30 -11.43
C PRO A 284 2.44 -0.21 -12.68
N LEU A 285 2.15 -1.51 -12.76
CA LEU A 285 1.44 -2.12 -13.88
C LEU A 285 -0.03 -1.68 -13.91
N LEU A 286 -0.70 -1.70 -12.77
CA LEU A 286 -2.06 -1.19 -12.65
C LEU A 286 -2.12 0.32 -12.89
N MET A 287 -1.16 1.08 -12.34
CA MET A 287 -1.11 2.53 -12.49
C MET A 287 -0.88 2.95 -13.95
N LEU A 288 -0.14 2.17 -14.74
CA LEU A 288 0.01 2.38 -16.18
C LEU A 288 -1.36 2.36 -16.89
N SER A 289 -2.11 1.31 -16.62
CA SER A 289 -3.45 1.14 -17.22
C SER A 289 -4.42 2.20 -16.71
N PHE A 290 -4.38 2.51 -15.41
CA PHE A 290 -5.20 3.55 -14.82
C PHE A 290 -4.93 4.93 -15.43
N TYR A 291 -3.65 5.29 -15.63
CA TYR A 291 -3.26 6.52 -16.30
C TYR A 291 -3.82 6.61 -17.73
N TYR A 292 -3.78 5.51 -18.51
CA TYR A 292 -4.37 5.51 -19.85
C TYR A 292 -5.90 5.66 -19.81
N GLY A 293 -6.56 5.03 -18.85
CA GLY A 293 -7.99 5.20 -18.61
C GLY A 293 -8.37 6.65 -18.29
N LEU A 294 -7.64 7.27 -17.38
CA LEU A 294 -7.84 8.68 -17.02
C LEU A 294 -7.65 9.59 -18.25
N ARG A 295 -6.62 9.34 -19.07
CA ARG A 295 -6.43 10.08 -20.33
C ARG A 295 -7.61 9.94 -21.27
N CYS A 296 -8.14 8.74 -21.44
CA CYS A 296 -9.31 8.49 -22.31
C CYS A 296 -10.56 9.23 -21.83
N ILE A 297 -10.77 9.27 -20.52
CA ILE A 297 -11.96 9.88 -19.94
C ILE A 297 -11.85 11.41 -19.92
N PHE A 298 -10.77 11.94 -19.39
CA PHE A 298 -10.61 13.38 -19.17
C PHE A 298 -10.29 14.16 -20.46
N LEU A 299 -9.62 13.53 -21.42
CA LEU A 299 -9.37 14.12 -22.75
C LEU A 299 -10.41 13.73 -23.79
N ASN A 300 -11.46 13.01 -23.40
CA ASN A 300 -12.53 12.52 -24.27
C ASN A 300 -12.00 11.85 -25.57
N ARG A 301 -11.02 10.96 -25.41
CA ARG A 301 -10.39 10.24 -26.53
C ARG A 301 -10.49 8.72 -26.36
N GLU A 302 -10.20 7.97 -27.40
CA GLU A 302 -10.05 6.52 -27.34
C GLU A 302 -8.63 6.09 -27.02
N LEU A 303 -8.46 4.82 -26.62
CA LEU A 303 -7.16 4.17 -26.53
C LEU A 303 -6.50 4.09 -27.91
N THR A 304 -5.23 4.37 -27.96
CA THR A 304 -4.42 4.06 -29.12
C THR A 304 -4.08 2.55 -29.16
N GLU A 305 -3.67 2.04 -30.30
CA GLU A 305 -3.28 0.64 -30.47
C GLU A 305 -2.12 0.25 -29.55
N ARG A 306 -1.13 1.15 -29.44
CA ARG A 306 0.01 0.97 -28.54
C ARG A 306 -0.43 0.91 -27.07
N GLU A 307 -1.37 1.78 -26.65
CA GLU A 307 -1.87 1.78 -25.27
C GLU A 307 -2.65 0.50 -24.98
N ALA A 308 -3.48 0.02 -25.93
CA ALA A 308 -4.19 -1.24 -25.77
C ALA A 308 -3.24 -2.42 -25.62
N PHE A 309 -2.19 -2.50 -26.46
CA PHE A 309 -1.16 -3.53 -26.34
C PHE A 309 -0.42 -3.46 -24.99
N LEU A 310 -0.02 -2.25 -24.52
CA LEU A 310 0.65 -2.07 -23.24
C LEU A 310 -0.24 -2.40 -22.04
N ILE A 311 -1.56 -2.13 -22.12
CA ILE A 311 -2.53 -2.58 -21.12
C ILE A 311 -2.59 -4.11 -21.10
N GLY A 312 -2.60 -4.75 -22.26
CA GLY A 312 -2.53 -6.20 -22.38
C GLY A 312 -1.25 -6.80 -21.79
N LEU A 313 -0.09 -6.22 -22.12
CA LEU A 313 1.20 -6.63 -21.57
C LEU A 313 1.22 -6.50 -20.02
N SER A 314 0.69 -5.39 -19.52
CA SER A 314 0.56 -5.11 -18.08
C SER A 314 -0.37 -6.11 -17.39
N SER A 315 -1.55 -6.39 -17.96
CA SER A 315 -2.48 -7.36 -17.39
C SER A 315 -1.94 -8.79 -17.46
N GLY A 316 -1.22 -9.14 -18.54
CA GLY A 316 -0.53 -10.43 -18.65
C GLY A 316 0.60 -10.58 -17.60
N ALA A 317 1.37 -9.54 -17.33
CA ALA A 317 2.36 -9.56 -16.26
C ALA A 317 1.69 -9.76 -14.89
N VAL A 318 0.61 -9.04 -14.62
CA VAL A 318 -0.17 -9.20 -13.38
C VAL A 318 -0.79 -10.60 -13.28
N LEU A 319 -1.28 -11.17 -14.39
CA LEU A 319 -1.75 -12.56 -14.44
C LEU A 319 -0.69 -13.51 -13.87
N TRP A 320 0.57 -13.34 -14.25
CA TRP A 320 1.69 -14.22 -13.86
C TRP A 320 2.40 -13.81 -12.56
N ILE A 321 2.02 -12.68 -11.95
CA ILE A 321 2.42 -12.31 -10.58
C ILE A 321 1.37 -12.81 -9.60
N LYS A 322 0.10 -12.42 -9.78
CA LYS A 322 -1.04 -12.82 -8.92
C LYS A 322 -2.37 -12.57 -9.66
N TYR A 323 -2.98 -13.60 -10.19
CA TYR A 323 -4.16 -13.51 -11.05
C TYR A 323 -5.39 -12.83 -10.39
N SER A 324 -5.52 -12.88 -9.05
CA SER A 324 -6.65 -12.24 -8.34
C SER A 324 -6.69 -10.71 -8.52
N MET A 325 -5.58 -10.08 -8.91
CA MET A 325 -5.52 -8.65 -9.20
C MET A 325 -6.09 -8.28 -10.58
N LEU A 326 -6.40 -9.25 -11.44
CA LEU A 326 -7.01 -9.01 -12.76
C LEU A 326 -8.40 -8.37 -12.66
N GLY A 327 -9.05 -8.42 -11.49
CA GLY A 327 -10.31 -7.72 -11.25
C GLY A 327 -10.25 -6.25 -11.65
N PHE A 328 -9.14 -5.57 -11.39
CA PHE A 328 -8.94 -4.19 -11.82
C PHE A 328 -9.13 -4.01 -13.33
N TYR A 329 -8.54 -4.88 -14.16
CA TYR A 329 -8.62 -4.79 -15.63
C TYR A 329 -10.02 -5.14 -16.14
N LEU A 330 -10.74 -6.04 -15.47
CA LEU A 330 -12.14 -6.31 -15.78
C LEU A 330 -13.00 -5.07 -15.56
N GLY A 331 -12.86 -4.40 -14.42
CA GLY A 331 -13.57 -3.14 -14.16
C GLY A 331 -13.14 -2.01 -15.10
N PHE A 332 -11.86 -1.96 -15.44
CA PHE A 332 -11.25 -0.96 -16.31
C PHE A 332 -11.87 -0.94 -17.72
N ILE A 333 -12.08 -2.12 -18.33
CA ILE A 333 -12.51 -2.21 -19.73
C ILE A 333 -13.98 -1.77 -19.94
N LEU A 334 -14.83 -1.86 -18.91
CA LEU A 334 -16.27 -1.72 -19.05
C LEU A 334 -16.70 -0.34 -19.55
N VAL A 335 -16.15 0.74 -18.99
CA VAL A 335 -16.56 2.11 -19.40
C VAL A 335 -16.04 2.47 -20.79
N PRO A 336 -14.76 2.26 -21.14
CA PRO A 336 -14.29 2.45 -22.51
C PRO A 336 -15.08 1.63 -23.54
N ALA A 337 -15.33 0.34 -23.27
CA ALA A 337 -16.06 -0.54 -24.18
C ALA A 337 -17.51 -0.06 -24.38
N TYR A 338 -18.22 0.27 -23.30
CA TYR A 338 -19.58 0.80 -23.38
C TYR A 338 -19.63 2.08 -24.24
N ARG A 339 -18.70 3.03 -24.04
CA ARG A 339 -18.65 4.27 -24.83
C ARG A 339 -18.44 4.00 -26.31
N MET A 340 -17.54 3.06 -26.64
CA MET A 340 -17.26 2.70 -28.03
C MET A 340 -18.46 2.03 -28.70
N LEU A 341 -19.13 1.11 -28.01
CA LEU A 341 -20.35 0.44 -28.52
C LEU A 341 -21.48 1.45 -28.75
N ARG A 342 -21.72 2.35 -27.78
CA ARG A 342 -22.72 3.40 -27.90
C ARG A 342 -22.46 4.33 -29.08
N ASN A 343 -21.21 4.55 -29.44
CA ASN A 343 -20.79 5.39 -30.55
C ASN A 343 -20.72 4.63 -31.90
N GLY A 344 -21.20 3.39 -31.97
CA GLY A 344 -21.17 2.56 -33.18
C GLY A 344 -19.78 2.07 -33.60
N ARG A 345 -18.79 2.10 -32.70
CA ARG A 345 -17.40 1.74 -33.01
C ARG A 345 -17.03 0.31 -32.59
N GLY A 346 -17.92 -0.64 -32.80
CA GLY A 346 -17.74 -2.03 -32.38
C GLY A 346 -16.52 -2.71 -33.02
N LEU A 347 -16.25 -2.50 -34.31
CA LEU A 347 -15.07 -3.06 -34.98
C LEU A 347 -13.76 -2.51 -34.40
N ARG A 348 -13.73 -1.22 -34.04
CA ARG A 348 -12.57 -0.63 -33.38
C ARG A 348 -12.37 -1.21 -31.99
N LEU A 349 -13.44 -1.45 -31.24
CA LEU A 349 -13.37 -2.14 -29.94
C LEU A 349 -12.80 -3.54 -30.09
N LEU A 350 -13.27 -4.34 -31.04
CA LEU A 350 -12.72 -5.68 -31.31
C LEU A 350 -11.23 -5.64 -31.63
N LYS A 351 -10.78 -4.66 -32.44
CA LYS A 351 -9.35 -4.48 -32.72
C LYS A 351 -8.55 -4.20 -31.45
N LEU A 352 -9.04 -3.30 -30.57
CA LEU A 352 -8.34 -2.98 -29.31
C LEU A 352 -8.35 -4.16 -28.34
N LEU A 353 -9.42 -4.93 -28.25
CA LEU A 353 -9.49 -6.16 -27.44
C LEU A 353 -8.50 -7.21 -27.96
N GLY A 354 -8.39 -7.36 -29.30
CA GLY A 354 -7.38 -8.24 -29.93
C GLY A 354 -5.95 -7.82 -29.60
N LEU A 355 -5.66 -6.51 -29.55
CA LEU A 355 -4.35 -6.00 -29.14
C LEU A 355 -4.08 -6.18 -27.65
N ILE A 356 -5.10 -6.06 -26.80
CA ILE A 356 -4.98 -6.40 -25.38
C ILE A 356 -4.68 -7.90 -25.23
N ALA A 357 -5.42 -8.77 -25.92
CA ALA A 357 -5.17 -10.21 -25.92
C ALA A 357 -3.75 -10.56 -26.43
N LEU A 358 -3.28 -9.89 -27.48
CA LEU A 358 -1.92 -10.04 -27.98
C LEU A 358 -0.87 -9.62 -26.93
N GLY A 359 -1.12 -8.53 -26.20
CA GLY A 359 -0.25 -8.11 -25.09
C GLY A 359 -0.21 -9.14 -23.97
N VAL A 360 -1.35 -9.71 -23.58
CA VAL A 360 -1.41 -10.82 -22.60
C VAL A 360 -0.64 -12.03 -23.09
N ALA A 361 -0.84 -12.44 -24.33
CA ALA A 361 -0.11 -13.56 -24.95
C ALA A 361 1.40 -13.31 -24.96
N THR A 362 1.83 -12.08 -25.29
CA THR A 362 3.24 -11.69 -25.29
C THR A 362 3.86 -11.80 -23.88
N ALA A 363 3.16 -11.35 -22.83
CA ALA A 363 3.62 -11.50 -21.45
C ALA A 363 3.62 -12.95 -20.99
N SER A 364 2.73 -13.80 -21.53
CA SER A 364 2.62 -15.21 -21.17
C SER A 364 3.67 -16.08 -21.84
N LEU A 365 4.16 -15.67 -23.01
CA LEU A 365 5.08 -16.49 -23.82
C LEU A 365 6.34 -16.92 -23.06
N PRO A 366 7.08 -16.05 -22.35
CA PRO A 366 8.27 -16.47 -21.61
C PRO A 366 7.95 -17.50 -20.51
N VAL A 367 6.81 -17.33 -19.81
CA VAL A 367 6.38 -18.26 -18.76
C VAL A 367 6.04 -19.61 -19.34
N LEU A 368 5.20 -19.64 -20.38
CA LEU A 368 4.80 -20.89 -21.03
C LEU A 368 5.99 -21.60 -21.71
N ALA A 369 6.91 -20.83 -22.27
CA ALA A 369 8.14 -21.38 -22.87
C ALA A 369 9.04 -22.02 -21.81
N TYR A 370 9.22 -21.37 -20.64
CA TYR A 370 10.00 -21.92 -19.53
C TYR A 370 9.41 -23.25 -19.03
N PHE A 371 8.12 -23.27 -18.68
CA PHE A 371 7.47 -24.48 -18.18
C PHE A 371 7.33 -25.57 -19.26
N GLY A 372 7.14 -25.18 -20.51
CA GLY A 372 7.13 -26.13 -21.65
C GLY A 372 8.48 -26.79 -21.85
N TYR A 373 9.57 -26.01 -21.79
CA TYR A 373 10.95 -26.53 -21.90
C TYR A 373 11.26 -27.54 -20.78
N HIS A 374 10.83 -27.24 -19.55
CA HIS A 374 11.01 -28.12 -18.39
C HIS A 374 9.96 -29.23 -18.25
N ARG A 375 9.02 -29.38 -19.20
CA ARG A 375 7.91 -30.34 -19.16
C ARG A 375 7.10 -30.25 -17.85
N ALA A 376 6.82 -29.04 -17.39
CA ALA A 376 6.15 -28.75 -16.12
C ALA A 376 4.86 -27.91 -16.27
N LEU A 377 4.23 -27.93 -17.48
CA LEU A 377 2.98 -27.20 -17.73
C LEU A 377 1.82 -27.73 -16.87
N ASP A 378 1.78 -29.04 -16.65
CA ASP A 378 0.75 -29.67 -15.80
C ASP A 378 0.90 -29.20 -14.35
N SER A 379 2.14 -29.15 -13.82
CA SER A 379 2.44 -28.63 -12.49
C SER A 379 2.11 -27.14 -12.35
N LEU A 380 2.38 -26.33 -13.38
CA LEU A 380 1.97 -24.93 -13.43
C LEU A 380 0.45 -24.79 -13.37
N TRP A 381 -0.29 -25.57 -14.15
CA TRP A 381 -1.75 -25.54 -14.16
C TRP A 381 -2.32 -25.97 -12.81
N GLU A 382 -1.84 -27.09 -12.27
CA GLU A 382 -2.30 -27.64 -11.00
C GLU A 382 -2.05 -26.67 -9.84
N ALA A 383 -0.81 -26.24 -9.63
CA ALA A 383 -0.45 -25.44 -8.46
C ALA A 383 -0.94 -23.99 -8.56
N TYR A 384 -0.75 -23.36 -9.73
CA TYR A 384 -1.05 -21.93 -9.85
C TYR A 384 -2.52 -21.64 -10.14
N PHE A 385 -3.21 -22.47 -10.93
CA PHE A 385 -4.62 -22.23 -11.25
C PHE A 385 -5.55 -23.15 -10.48
N TYR A 386 -5.44 -24.47 -10.64
CA TYR A 386 -6.41 -25.39 -10.09
C TYR A 386 -6.49 -25.33 -8.57
N ASN A 387 -5.35 -25.47 -7.88
CA ASN A 387 -5.33 -25.46 -6.42
C ASN A 387 -5.78 -24.11 -5.85
N ASN A 388 -5.36 -22.99 -6.46
CA ASN A 388 -5.76 -21.67 -6.01
C ASN A 388 -7.26 -21.36 -6.22
N LEU A 389 -7.87 -21.89 -7.30
CA LEU A 389 -9.27 -21.64 -7.60
C LEU A 389 -10.22 -22.61 -6.89
N PHE A 390 -9.84 -23.89 -6.78
CA PHE A 390 -10.75 -24.96 -6.37
C PHE A 390 -10.39 -25.59 -5.03
N VAL A 391 -9.12 -25.63 -4.64
CA VAL A 391 -8.68 -26.27 -3.38
C VAL A 391 -8.60 -25.23 -2.26
N TYR A 392 -7.92 -24.10 -2.50
CA TYR A 392 -7.73 -23.05 -1.48
C TYR A 392 -8.87 -22.03 -1.45
N GLY A 393 -9.62 -21.88 -2.54
CA GLY A 393 -10.78 -21.02 -2.61
C GLY A 393 -11.93 -21.54 -1.74
N LYS A 394 -12.19 -20.92 -0.58
CA LYS A 394 -13.36 -21.23 0.25
C LYS A 394 -14.69 -20.74 -0.34
N ALA A 395 -14.68 -20.30 -1.59
CA ALA A 395 -15.85 -19.73 -2.28
C ALA A 395 -16.90 -20.80 -2.70
N SER A 396 -17.01 -21.90 -1.96
CA SER A 396 -17.97 -22.99 -2.26
C SER A 396 -19.44 -22.59 -2.12
N SER A 397 -19.73 -21.38 -1.59
CA SER A 397 -21.09 -20.86 -1.49
C SER A 397 -21.13 -19.34 -1.61
N LEU A 398 -22.27 -18.80 -2.10
CA LEU A 398 -22.52 -17.35 -2.14
C LEU A 398 -22.35 -16.69 -0.77
N MET A 399 -22.72 -17.38 0.32
CA MET A 399 -22.56 -16.89 1.68
C MET A 399 -21.08 -16.74 2.05
N ASN A 400 -20.21 -17.67 1.67
CA ASN A 400 -18.77 -17.58 1.93
C ASN A 400 -18.12 -16.44 1.12
N THR A 401 -18.53 -16.24 -0.12
CA THR A 401 -18.12 -15.09 -0.92
C THR A 401 -18.53 -13.78 -0.24
N PHE A 402 -19.78 -13.67 0.20
CA PHE A 402 -20.26 -12.48 0.92
C PHE A 402 -19.49 -12.23 2.22
N ARG A 403 -19.23 -13.28 3.01
CA ARG A 403 -18.38 -13.19 4.23
C ARG A 403 -16.96 -12.75 3.89
N GLY A 404 -16.39 -13.26 2.80
CA GLY A 404 -15.08 -12.86 2.29
C GLY A 404 -15.04 -11.37 1.96
N LEU A 405 -16.01 -10.86 1.22
CA LEU A 405 -16.12 -9.44 0.88
C LEU A 405 -16.32 -8.57 2.13
N ALA A 406 -17.18 -8.97 3.06
CA ALA A 406 -17.38 -8.24 4.31
C ALA A 406 -16.12 -8.22 5.18
N SER A 407 -15.42 -9.36 5.30
CA SER A 407 -14.14 -9.46 5.98
C SER A 407 -13.05 -8.63 5.29
N GLY A 408 -13.03 -8.64 3.97
CA GLY A 408 -12.13 -7.81 3.15
C GLY A 408 -12.35 -6.33 3.36
N MET A 409 -13.61 -5.88 3.41
CA MET A 409 -13.94 -4.50 3.72
C MET A 409 -13.47 -4.10 5.13
N ALA A 410 -13.68 -4.95 6.11
CA ALA A 410 -13.19 -4.72 7.46
C ALA A 410 -11.65 -4.67 7.53
N SER A 411 -10.97 -5.54 6.79
CA SER A 411 -9.51 -5.52 6.65
C SER A 411 -9.00 -4.24 6.01
N MET A 412 -9.64 -3.82 4.92
CA MET A 412 -9.30 -2.59 4.23
C MET A 412 -9.46 -1.37 5.13
N LEU A 413 -10.54 -1.30 5.92
CA LEU A 413 -10.75 -0.25 6.91
C LEU A 413 -9.71 -0.26 8.03
N THR A 414 -9.15 -1.42 8.33
CA THR A 414 -8.14 -1.57 9.38
C THR A 414 -6.72 -1.24 8.89
N TYR A 415 -6.37 -1.69 7.69
CA TYR A 415 -5.00 -1.68 7.21
C TYR A 415 -4.74 -0.74 6.04
N ASN A 416 -5.81 -0.19 5.43
CA ASN A 416 -5.72 0.71 4.26
C ASN A 416 -6.86 1.73 4.22
N ASP A 417 -7.19 2.30 5.37
CA ASP A 417 -8.28 3.26 5.57
C ASP A 417 -8.17 4.50 4.66
N ALA A 418 -6.95 5.01 4.48
CA ALA A 418 -6.70 6.16 3.62
C ALA A 418 -7.17 5.91 2.18
N THR A 419 -6.98 4.72 1.65
CA THR A 419 -7.40 4.38 0.29
C THR A 419 -8.90 4.44 0.13
N ILE A 420 -9.67 3.81 1.04
CA ILE A 420 -11.14 3.82 0.93
C ILE A 420 -11.71 5.23 1.08
N LEU A 421 -11.15 6.02 2.01
CA LEU A 421 -11.57 7.41 2.20
C LEU A 421 -11.31 8.26 0.98
N LEU A 422 -10.13 8.12 0.35
CA LEU A 422 -9.78 8.85 -0.86
C LEU A 422 -10.58 8.39 -2.07
N VAL A 423 -10.93 7.11 -2.17
CA VAL A 423 -11.84 6.61 -3.22
C VAL A 423 -13.24 7.22 -3.05
N LEU A 424 -13.81 7.16 -1.85
CA LEU A 424 -15.12 7.76 -1.57
C LEU A 424 -15.12 9.27 -1.84
N PHE A 425 -14.09 9.97 -1.38
CA PHE A 425 -13.92 11.40 -1.66
C PHE A 425 -13.82 11.68 -3.16
N THR A 426 -13.08 10.87 -3.89
CA THR A 426 -12.96 10.98 -5.36
C THR A 426 -14.30 10.80 -6.05
N LEU A 427 -15.06 9.78 -5.67
CA LEU A 427 -16.39 9.53 -6.26
C LEU A 427 -17.34 10.71 -6.02
N VAL A 428 -17.37 11.25 -4.79
CA VAL A 428 -18.21 12.41 -4.45
C VAL A 428 -17.77 13.66 -5.22
N THR A 429 -16.47 13.92 -5.31
CA THR A 429 -15.96 15.12 -6.02
C THR A 429 -16.20 15.03 -7.51
N LEU A 430 -15.94 13.89 -8.16
CA LEU A 430 -16.21 13.67 -9.57
C LEU A 430 -17.71 13.75 -9.89
N TRP A 431 -18.57 13.24 -9.00
CA TRP A 431 -20.01 13.36 -9.15
C TRP A 431 -20.48 14.82 -9.10
N ARG A 432 -19.94 15.61 -8.16
CA ARG A 432 -20.20 17.05 -8.04
C ARG A 432 -19.67 17.84 -9.24
N GLU A 433 -18.55 17.46 -9.79
CA GLU A 433 -17.97 18.04 -11.02
C GLU A 433 -18.75 17.63 -12.28
N LYS A 434 -19.86 16.87 -12.13
CA LYS A 434 -20.67 16.32 -13.22
C LYS A 434 -19.89 15.37 -14.15
N ASN A 435 -18.73 14.90 -13.75
CA ASN A 435 -17.96 13.91 -14.49
C ASN A 435 -18.36 12.48 -14.08
N ARG A 436 -19.63 12.13 -14.37
CA ARG A 436 -20.21 10.83 -14.00
C ARG A 436 -19.49 9.66 -14.65
N THR A 437 -18.95 9.85 -15.85
CA THR A 437 -18.17 8.81 -16.56
C THR A 437 -16.90 8.45 -15.81
N ALA A 438 -16.16 9.45 -15.32
CA ALA A 438 -14.97 9.21 -14.50
C ALA A 438 -15.32 8.55 -13.16
N ALA A 439 -16.39 9.02 -12.51
CA ALA A 439 -16.86 8.42 -11.26
C ALA A 439 -17.23 6.94 -11.44
N LEU A 440 -17.98 6.61 -12.50
CA LEU A 440 -18.36 5.23 -12.82
C LEU A 440 -17.13 4.37 -13.14
N HIS A 441 -16.17 4.89 -13.89
CA HIS A 441 -14.94 4.17 -14.21
C HIS A 441 -14.14 3.82 -12.95
N VAL A 442 -13.90 4.80 -12.07
CA VAL A 442 -13.21 4.59 -10.80
C VAL A 442 -13.96 3.58 -9.93
N PHE A 443 -15.29 3.72 -9.83
CA PHE A 443 -16.13 2.83 -9.05
C PHE A 443 -16.04 1.37 -9.54
N LEU A 444 -16.17 1.14 -10.86
CA LEU A 444 -16.10 -0.20 -11.43
C LEU A 444 -14.69 -0.81 -11.28
N CYS A 445 -13.62 -0.03 -11.55
CA CYS A 445 -12.25 -0.50 -11.30
C CYS A 445 -12.06 -0.93 -9.85
N PHE A 446 -12.56 -0.13 -8.90
CA PHE A 446 -12.46 -0.43 -7.47
C PHE A 446 -13.28 -1.66 -7.08
N CYS A 447 -14.55 -1.73 -7.48
CA CYS A 447 -15.44 -2.84 -7.13
C CYS A 447 -14.94 -4.18 -7.67
N PHE A 448 -14.50 -4.23 -8.93
CA PHE A 448 -13.99 -5.46 -9.53
C PHE A 448 -12.63 -5.87 -8.96
N ALA A 449 -11.73 -4.91 -8.70
CA ALA A 449 -10.45 -5.19 -8.03
C ALA A 449 -10.70 -5.74 -6.63
N PHE A 450 -11.49 -5.04 -5.81
CA PHE A 450 -11.86 -5.45 -4.46
C PHE A 450 -12.57 -6.82 -4.48
N GLY A 451 -13.54 -6.99 -5.37
CA GLY A 451 -14.31 -8.23 -5.50
C GLY A 451 -13.42 -9.43 -5.76
N LEU A 452 -12.52 -9.36 -6.75
CA LEU A 452 -11.69 -10.51 -7.12
C LEU A 452 -10.62 -10.84 -6.06
N ILE A 453 -10.13 -9.84 -5.35
CA ILE A 453 -9.15 -10.03 -4.26
C ILE A 453 -9.77 -10.80 -3.09
N TYR A 454 -11.01 -10.48 -2.72
CA TYR A 454 -11.64 -10.98 -1.49
C TYR A 454 -12.72 -12.04 -1.70
N ALA A 455 -13.15 -12.29 -2.95
CA ALA A 455 -14.18 -13.29 -3.25
C ALA A 455 -13.82 -14.71 -2.80
N GLY A 456 -12.53 -15.05 -2.78
CA GLY A 456 -12.04 -16.37 -2.33
C GLY A 456 -12.15 -16.60 -0.81
N GLY A 457 -12.57 -15.61 -0.02
CA GLY A 457 -12.77 -15.75 1.43
C GLY A 457 -11.50 -15.70 2.26
N ILE A 458 -10.32 -15.64 1.65
CA ILE A 458 -9.03 -15.45 2.33
C ILE A 458 -8.77 -13.97 2.48
N ASN A 459 -8.32 -13.57 3.67
CA ASN A 459 -8.08 -12.17 3.99
C ASN A 459 -6.75 -12.01 4.72
N LEU A 460 -5.74 -11.52 4.00
CA LEU A 460 -4.44 -11.18 4.55
C LEU A 460 -4.24 -9.66 4.54
N LYS A 461 -3.45 -9.15 5.50
CA LYS A 461 -3.24 -7.74 5.76
C LYS A 461 -2.82 -6.96 4.51
N TYR A 462 -1.93 -7.51 3.69
CA TYR A 462 -1.36 -6.88 2.50
C TYR A 462 -2.23 -6.94 1.25
N TYR A 463 -3.33 -7.72 1.24
CA TYR A 463 -4.18 -7.85 0.04
C TYR A 463 -4.77 -6.52 -0.43
N SER A 464 -5.03 -5.58 0.50
CA SER A 464 -5.55 -4.26 0.14
C SER A 464 -4.52 -3.31 -0.44
N GLU A 465 -3.23 -3.63 -0.42
CA GLU A 465 -2.15 -2.77 -0.93
C GLU A 465 -2.35 -2.42 -2.40
N ILE A 466 -2.79 -3.38 -3.23
CA ILE A 466 -3.02 -3.15 -4.66
C ILE A 466 -4.06 -2.04 -4.93
N LEU A 467 -4.99 -1.81 -3.98
CA LEU A 467 -5.98 -0.74 -4.08
C LEU A 467 -5.38 0.65 -3.86
N CYS A 468 -4.12 0.74 -3.39
CA CYS A 468 -3.38 2.00 -3.33
C CYS A 468 -3.18 2.65 -4.71
N VAL A 469 -3.43 1.94 -5.81
CA VAL A 469 -3.47 2.50 -7.17
C VAL A 469 -4.45 3.67 -7.31
N PHE A 470 -5.47 3.77 -6.44
CA PHE A 470 -6.45 4.86 -6.44
C PHE A 470 -6.00 6.08 -5.61
N ILE A 471 -5.01 5.96 -4.73
CA ILE A 471 -4.51 7.06 -3.87
C ILE A 471 -4.08 8.28 -4.69
N PRO A 472 -3.31 8.16 -5.79
CA PRO A 472 -2.88 9.33 -6.56
C PRO A 472 -4.04 10.19 -7.08
N LEU A 473 -5.11 9.56 -7.53
CA LEU A 473 -6.30 10.29 -7.98
C LEU A 473 -7.00 10.97 -6.80
N GLY A 474 -7.11 10.27 -5.67
CA GLY A 474 -7.71 10.81 -4.45
C GLY A 474 -6.96 12.04 -3.92
N VAL A 475 -5.64 11.96 -3.85
CA VAL A 475 -4.78 13.10 -3.45
C VAL A 475 -4.93 14.26 -4.45
N THR A 476 -4.97 13.97 -5.76
CA THR A 476 -5.21 15.00 -6.79
C THR A 476 -6.54 15.71 -6.58
N GLN A 477 -7.62 14.98 -6.32
CA GLN A 477 -8.94 15.57 -6.08
C GLN A 477 -8.98 16.38 -4.77
N LEU A 478 -8.29 15.89 -3.74
CA LEU A 478 -8.16 16.61 -2.48
C LEU A 478 -7.44 17.96 -2.69
N MET A 479 -6.32 17.96 -3.40
CA MET A 479 -5.57 19.19 -3.70
C MET A 479 -6.37 20.17 -4.56
N LYS A 480 -7.11 19.69 -5.57
CA LYS A 480 -8.03 20.52 -6.38
C LYS A 480 -9.13 21.14 -5.51
N PHE A 481 -9.73 20.37 -4.63
CA PHE A 481 -10.77 20.84 -3.72
C PHE A 481 -10.26 21.97 -2.81
N CYS A 482 -9.07 21.80 -2.27
CA CYS A 482 -8.45 22.79 -1.37
C CYS A 482 -7.98 24.05 -2.13
N GLY A 483 -7.48 23.92 -3.35
CA GLY A 483 -7.14 25.05 -4.21
C GLY A 483 -8.36 25.93 -4.51
N ARG A 484 -9.50 25.32 -4.84
CA ARG A 484 -10.76 26.06 -5.06
C ARG A 484 -11.28 26.77 -3.82
N ALA A 485 -11.15 26.15 -2.64
CA ALA A 485 -11.55 26.78 -1.38
C ALA A 485 -10.71 28.04 -1.10
N ARG A 486 -9.42 28.01 -1.45
CA ARG A 486 -8.52 29.16 -1.34
C ARG A 486 -8.90 30.30 -2.29
N GLU A 487 -9.12 30.01 -3.57
CA GLU A 487 -9.54 30.98 -4.58
C GLU A 487 -10.86 31.68 -4.18
N THR A 488 -11.81 30.92 -3.68
CA THR A 488 -13.10 31.47 -3.20
C THR A 488 -12.90 32.39 -1.98
N ALA A 489 -11.98 32.06 -1.08
CA ALA A 489 -11.68 32.87 0.10
C ALA A 489 -10.91 34.16 -0.25
N GLN A 490 -10.01 34.12 -1.24
CA GLN A 490 -9.31 35.30 -1.75
C GLN A 490 -10.25 36.27 -2.45
N ASN A 491 -11.09 35.78 -3.36
CA ASN A 491 -12.08 36.58 -4.07
C ASN A 491 -13.12 37.22 -3.12
N ALA A 492 -13.47 36.53 -2.04
CA ALA A 492 -14.33 37.08 -0.99
C ALA A 492 -13.62 38.17 -0.17
N GLY A 493 -12.31 38.02 0.07
CA GLY A 493 -11.49 39.00 0.75
C GLY A 493 -11.24 40.26 -0.11
N GLU A 494 -11.00 40.10 -1.40
CA GLU A 494 -10.83 41.20 -2.35
C GLU A 494 -12.14 42.01 -2.54
N LYS A 495 -13.26 41.33 -2.71
CA LYS A 495 -14.58 41.98 -2.76
C LYS A 495 -14.94 42.74 -1.46
N ALA A 496 -14.50 42.24 -0.31
CA ALA A 496 -14.68 42.93 0.96
C ALA A 496 -13.75 44.15 1.12
N ALA A 497 -12.58 44.15 0.46
CA ALA A 497 -11.66 45.26 0.42
C ALA A 497 -12.12 46.37 -0.57
N GLU A 498 -12.75 46.02 -1.69
CA GLU A 498 -13.33 46.95 -2.67
C GLU A 498 -14.60 47.66 -2.18
N THR A 499 -15.32 47.07 -1.22
CA THR A 499 -16.55 47.67 -0.65
C THR A 499 -16.29 48.52 0.60
N GLY A 500 -15.06 48.62 1.10
CA GLY A 500 -14.64 49.46 2.21
C GLY A 500 -13.93 50.71 1.70
N SER A 501 -14.46 51.90 2.03
CA SER A 501 -14.02 53.26 1.65
C SER A 501 -12.50 53.44 1.60
N PRO A 502 -11.96 54.14 0.58
CA PRO A 502 -10.51 54.34 0.39
C PRO A 502 -10.00 55.53 1.19
N GLU A 503 -10.07 55.52 2.51
CA GLU A 503 -9.36 56.49 3.32
C GLU A 503 -8.53 55.80 4.41
N LYS A 504 -7.19 55.96 4.29
CA LYS A 504 -6.12 55.56 5.23
C LYS A 504 -5.44 54.20 4.99
N ALA A 505 -4.69 54.11 3.93
CA ALA A 505 -3.58 53.17 3.86
C ALA A 505 -2.37 53.80 3.12
N CYS A 506 -1.88 54.92 3.62
CA CYS A 506 -0.54 55.40 3.30
C CYS A 506 0.24 55.43 4.61
N GLY A 507 1.00 54.38 4.88
CA GLY A 507 1.81 54.22 6.09
C GLY A 507 2.83 53.13 5.87
N ASP A 508 4.06 53.55 5.61
CA ASP A 508 5.31 52.80 5.49
C ASP A 508 5.40 51.52 6.33
N GLY A 509 5.83 50.47 5.71
CA GLY A 509 6.25 49.25 6.43
C GLY A 509 6.01 47.96 5.71
N PHE A 510 6.32 47.86 4.42
CA PHE A 510 6.52 46.55 3.77
C PHE A 510 7.81 45.92 4.32
N LYS A 511 7.80 45.52 5.62
CA LYS A 511 8.80 44.60 6.14
C LYS A 511 8.72 43.34 5.33
N GLN A 512 9.82 43.01 4.65
CA GLN A 512 10.06 41.77 3.93
C GLN A 512 9.40 40.60 4.71
N ARG A 513 8.35 40.02 4.14
CA ARG A 513 7.80 38.74 4.66
C ARG A 513 8.94 37.75 4.62
N PRO A 514 9.22 37.01 5.70
CA PRO A 514 10.23 35.96 5.66
C PRO A 514 9.93 35.08 4.46
N ASP A 515 10.98 34.72 3.72
CA ASP A 515 10.90 33.96 2.46
C ASP A 515 10.34 32.56 2.75
N PHE A 516 9.02 32.50 2.89
CA PHE A 516 8.28 31.26 3.14
C PHE A 516 8.58 30.19 2.07
N GLY A 517 9.01 30.60 0.88
CA GLY A 517 9.41 29.69 -0.19
C GLY A 517 10.68 28.90 0.14
N ARG A 518 11.67 29.51 0.83
CA ARG A 518 12.88 28.77 1.26
C ARG A 518 12.60 27.84 2.43
N VAL A 519 11.83 28.30 3.41
CA VAL A 519 11.48 27.48 4.59
C VAL A 519 10.66 26.25 4.16
N SER A 520 9.69 26.40 3.26
CA SER A 520 8.88 25.28 2.78
C SER A 520 9.69 24.23 2.01
N ARG A 521 10.73 24.65 1.26
CA ARG A 521 11.61 23.72 0.52
C ARG A 521 12.42 22.78 1.41
N ILE A 522 12.65 23.14 2.65
CA ILE A 522 13.37 22.31 3.63
C ILE A 522 12.39 21.59 4.56
N VAL A 523 11.39 22.29 5.06
CA VAL A 523 10.46 21.76 6.06
C VAL A 523 9.59 20.65 5.48
N ILE A 524 9.12 20.76 4.24
CA ILE A 524 8.24 19.72 3.63
C ILE A 524 8.98 18.39 3.44
N PRO A 525 10.17 18.33 2.81
CA PRO A 525 10.93 17.08 2.73
C PRO A 525 11.29 16.50 4.10
N LEU A 526 11.61 17.35 5.07
CA LEU A 526 11.87 16.89 6.45
C LEU A 526 10.63 16.25 7.08
N LEU A 527 9.48 16.91 7.00
CA LEU A 527 8.21 16.36 7.50
C LEU A 527 7.81 15.08 6.77
N PHE A 528 8.05 15.01 5.47
CA PHE A 528 7.85 13.79 4.69
C PHE A 528 8.73 12.65 5.20
N THR A 529 10.03 12.89 5.36
CA THR A 529 10.96 11.87 5.86
C THR A 529 10.57 11.42 7.27
N LEU A 530 10.21 12.35 8.15
CA LEU A 530 9.71 12.01 9.49
C LEU A 530 8.42 11.18 9.44
N ALA A 531 7.52 11.47 8.50
CA ALA A 531 6.29 10.69 8.30
C ALA A 531 6.57 9.25 7.88
N LEU A 532 7.62 9.02 7.08
CA LEU A 532 8.02 7.66 6.67
C LEU A 532 8.45 6.78 7.86
N PHE A 533 9.10 7.37 8.87
CA PHE A 533 9.43 6.65 10.12
C PHE A 533 8.18 6.27 10.95
N GLY A 534 7.00 6.72 10.56
CA GLY A 534 5.71 6.19 11.02
C GLY A 534 5.34 4.84 10.42
N SER A 535 6.13 4.26 9.50
CA SER A 535 5.97 2.89 9.04
C SER A 535 6.05 1.90 10.21
N GLU A 536 5.22 0.86 10.17
CA GLU A 536 5.25 -0.22 11.17
C GLU A 536 6.62 -0.93 11.20
N ASN A 537 7.42 -0.82 10.15
CA ASN A 537 8.73 -1.47 10.03
C ASN A 537 9.86 -0.75 10.80
N SER A 538 9.63 0.49 11.23
CA SER A 538 10.68 1.31 11.88
C SER A 538 11.22 0.72 13.18
N TYR A 539 10.46 -0.18 13.85
CA TYR A 539 10.95 -0.86 15.04
C TYR A 539 12.19 -1.73 14.78
N MET A 540 12.32 -2.26 13.56
CA MET A 540 13.43 -3.11 13.14
C MET A 540 14.78 -2.36 13.02
N LEU A 541 14.78 -1.02 12.99
CA LEU A 541 16.01 -0.21 12.96
C LEU A 541 16.89 -0.42 14.19
N LEU A 542 16.29 -0.82 15.31
CA LEU A 542 16.99 -1.04 16.57
C LEU A 542 17.41 -2.50 16.78
N GLN A 543 16.98 -3.41 15.90
CA GLN A 543 17.30 -4.83 15.98
C GLN A 543 18.68 -5.12 15.39
N LYS A 544 19.37 -6.11 15.95
CA LYS A 544 20.68 -6.58 15.46
C LYS A 544 20.54 -7.93 14.77
N ARG A 545 21.37 -8.16 13.75
CA ARG A 545 21.45 -9.46 13.09
C ARG A 545 21.74 -10.61 14.03
N SER A 546 22.62 -10.39 15.01
CA SER A 546 22.99 -11.40 16.02
C SER A 546 21.85 -11.80 16.96
N GLU A 547 20.75 -11.04 17.01
CA GLU A 547 19.58 -11.32 17.83
C GLU A 547 18.46 -12.00 17.02
N MET A 548 18.62 -12.14 15.71
CA MET A 548 17.62 -12.73 14.84
C MET A 548 17.83 -14.24 14.66
N PRO A 549 16.80 -15.08 14.85
CA PRO A 549 16.91 -16.54 14.73
C PRO A 549 17.53 -17.02 13.43
N GLN A 550 17.22 -16.33 12.32
CA GLN A 550 17.75 -16.65 11.00
C GLN A 550 19.27 -16.59 10.93
N PHE A 551 19.89 -15.62 11.62
CA PHE A 551 21.35 -15.48 11.64
C PHE A 551 21.99 -16.37 12.71
N ILE A 552 21.32 -16.56 13.86
CA ILE A 552 21.76 -17.47 14.92
C ILE A 552 21.86 -18.89 14.37
N PHE A 553 20.81 -19.36 13.65
CA PHE A 553 20.80 -20.70 13.05
C PHE A 553 21.74 -20.81 11.84
N ALA A 554 21.84 -19.75 11.02
CA ALA A 554 22.78 -19.74 9.90
C ALA A 554 24.25 -19.85 10.35
N GLU A 555 24.61 -19.29 11.52
CA GLU A 555 25.95 -19.44 12.09
C GLU A 555 26.21 -20.89 12.50
N THR A 556 25.23 -21.61 13.02
CA THR A 556 25.33 -23.05 13.34
C THR A 556 25.52 -23.90 12.08
N LEU A 557 24.97 -23.47 10.95
CA LEU A 557 25.03 -24.19 9.67
C LEU A 557 26.19 -23.75 8.75
N LYS A 558 27.05 -22.81 9.20
CA LYS A 558 28.03 -22.17 8.30
C LYS A 558 29.08 -23.09 7.71
N ASP A 559 29.42 -24.14 8.43
CA ASP A 559 30.46 -25.12 8.06
C ASP A 559 29.85 -26.32 7.28
N GLU A 560 28.51 -26.37 7.13
CA GLU A 560 27.79 -27.41 6.41
C GLU A 560 27.57 -26.98 4.97
N THR A 561 28.34 -27.55 4.03
CA THR A 561 28.27 -27.16 2.61
C THR A 561 27.02 -27.65 1.88
N ASP A 562 26.42 -28.78 2.33
CA ASP A 562 25.32 -29.46 1.67
C ASP A 562 24.11 -29.69 2.60
N ALA A 563 23.94 -28.81 3.60
CA ALA A 563 22.87 -28.92 4.58
C ALA A 563 21.49 -28.97 3.89
N THR A 564 20.70 -29.98 4.28
CA THR A 564 19.32 -30.13 3.82
C THR A 564 18.35 -29.77 4.93
N LEU A 565 17.33 -28.97 4.62
CA LEU A 565 16.35 -28.53 5.61
C LEU A 565 14.96 -28.31 5.01
N PHE A 566 13.93 -28.27 5.87
CA PHE A 566 12.62 -27.74 5.54
C PHE A 566 12.02 -26.98 6.75
N ASN A 567 11.08 -26.05 6.46
CA ASN A 567 10.33 -25.33 7.48
C ASN A 567 9.06 -26.09 7.83
N TYR A 568 8.89 -26.52 9.07
CA TYR A 568 7.69 -27.19 9.54
C TYR A 568 6.80 -26.24 10.36
N GLY A 569 5.49 -26.30 10.11
CA GLY A 569 4.50 -25.46 10.80
C GLY A 569 4.54 -23.97 10.44
N ALA A 570 5.40 -23.56 9.51
CA ALA A 570 5.55 -22.18 9.05
C ALA A 570 5.97 -22.11 7.58
N LEU A 571 5.70 -20.98 6.93
CA LEU A 571 6.33 -20.58 5.68
C LEU A 571 7.84 -20.40 5.88
N ASP A 572 8.58 -20.09 4.82
CA ASP A 572 10.02 -19.87 4.91
C ASP A 572 10.37 -18.74 5.89
N ILE A 573 10.97 -19.09 7.01
CA ILE A 573 11.40 -18.13 8.04
C ILE A 573 12.68 -17.34 7.68
N GLY A 574 13.28 -17.62 6.52
CA GLY A 574 14.44 -16.91 6.00
C GLY A 574 15.76 -17.63 6.21
N LEU A 575 15.78 -18.85 6.73
CA LEU A 575 17.03 -19.60 6.92
C LEU A 575 17.63 -20.05 5.58
N PHE A 576 16.83 -20.40 4.60
CA PHE A 576 17.30 -20.66 3.24
C PHE A 576 18.04 -19.45 2.64
N THR A 577 17.62 -18.24 2.97
CA THR A 577 18.26 -17.00 2.50
C THR A 577 19.55 -16.73 3.27
N THR A 578 19.52 -16.74 4.61
CA THR A 578 20.67 -16.32 5.44
C THR A 578 21.81 -17.32 5.40
N ALA A 579 21.53 -18.62 5.34
CA ALA A 579 22.53 -19.68 5.19
C ALA A 579 22.90 -19.98 3.72
N ASP A 580 22.15 -19.43 2.74
CA ASP A 580 22.31 -19.67 1.31
C ASP A 580 22.16 -21.15 0.90
N ILE A 581 21.19 -21.84 1.50
CA ILE A 581 20.89 -23.25 1.26
C ILE A 581 19.79 -23.36 0.19
N LEU A 582 19.89 -24.34 -0.70
CA LEU A 582 18.82 -24.66 -1.65
C LEU A 582 17.87 -25.68 -1.03
N PRO A 583 16.56 -25.56 -1.27
CA PRO A 583 15.59 -26.58 -0.86
C PRO A 583 15.87 -27.91 -1.54
N SER A 584 15.78 -29.00 -0.76
CA SER A 584 15.99 -30.38 -1.21
C SER A 584 14.68 -31.20 -1.27
N THR A 585 13.59 -30.65 -0.76
CA THR A 585 12.26 -31.28 -0.72
C THR A 585 11.22 -30.45 -1.44
N ARG A 586 10.22 -31.11 -2.06
CA ARG A 586 9.13 -30.42 -2.78
C ARG A 586 8.38 -29.47 -1.86
N TYR A 587 8.03 -29.89 -0.66
CA TYR A 587 7.39 -29.07 0.38
C TYR A 587 8.46 -28.55 1.34
N PHE A 588 9.20 -27.55 0.90
CA PHE A 588 10.29 -26.96 1.67
C PHE A 588 9.82 -26.06 2.82
N CYS A 589 8.55 -25.66 2.81
CA CYS A 589 7.87 -24.91 3.87
C CYS A 589 6.39 -25.24 3.90
N MET A 590 5.73 -25.04 5.05
CA MET A 590 4.31 -25.26 5.22
C MET A 590 3.53 -24.00 4.88
N LEU A 591 2.62 -24.06 3.89
CA LEU A 591 1.76 -22.95 3.52
C LEU A 591 0.73 -22.63 4.62
N ASN A 592 0.22 -21.38 4.64
CA ASN A 592 -0.83 -20.96 5.58
C ASN A 592 -2.13 -21.77 5.48
N LEU A 593 -2.37 -22.38 4.31
CA LEU A 593 -3.47 -23.30 4.04
C LEU A 593 -2.87 -24.54 3.36
N PRO A 594 -2.28 -25.47 4.14
CA PRO A 594 -1.68 -26.67 3.58
C PRO A 594 -2.76 -27.63 3.04
N SER A 595 -2.47 -28.29 1.91
CA SER A 595 -3.27 -29.41 1.45
C SER A 595 -3.03 -30.64 2.34
N GLU A 596 -3.96 -31.60 2.33
CA GLU A 596 -3.77 -32.88 3.03
C GLU A 596 -2.53 -33.64 2.53
N GLU A 597 -2.24 -33.53 1.22
CA GLU A 597 -1.03 -34.11 0.63
C GLU A 597 0.23 -33.46 1.22
N MET A 598 0.29 -32.13 1.28
CA MET A 598 1.42 -31.41 1.86
C MET A 598 1.68 -31.83 3.32
N VAL A 599 0.61 -31.91 4.12
CA VAL A 599 0.73 -32.32 5.54
C VAL A 599 1.29 -33.73 5.64
N ARG A 600 0.74 -34.69 4.89
CA ARG A 600 1.21 -36.07 4.88
C ARG A 600 2.66 -36.22 4.47
N GLU A 601 3.06 -35.53 3.40
CA GLU A 601 4.44 -35.55 2.91
C GLU A 601 5.43 -34.91 3.92
N MET A 602 5.06 -33.80 4.54
CA MET A 602 5.91 -33.17 5.55
C MET A 602 6.00 -34.02 6.83
N GLU A 603 4.93 -34.69 7.23
CA GLU A 603 4.96 -35.68 8.32
C GLU A 603 5.84 -36.88 7.96
N HIS A 604 5.82 -37.34 6.71
CA HIS A 604 6.74 -38.38 6.22
C HIS A 604 8.20 -37.90 6.28
N TYR A 605 8.50 -36.67 5.79
CA TYR A 605 9.84 -36.10 5.90
C TYR A 605 10.35 -36.05 7.34
N MET A 606 9.46 -35.67 8.27
CA MET A 606 9.77 -35.58 9.69
C MET A 606 9.99 -36.94 10.33
N ARG A 607 9.15 -37.93 10.03
CA ARG A 607 9.22 -39.28 10.60
C ARG A 607 10.44 -40.04 10.11
N ASP A 608 10.73 -39.95 8.81
CA ASP A 608 11.74 -40.75 8.15
C ASP A 608 13.12 -40.06 8.07
N GLY A 609 13.23 -38.86 8.62
CA GLY A 609 14.49 -38.14 8.65
C GLY A 609 15.03 -37.76 7.26
N VAL A 610 14.16 -37.30 6.35
CA VAL A 610 14.51 -37.06 4.94
C VAL A 610 15.54 -35.94 4.81
N THR A 611 15.42 -34.88 5.61
CA THR A 611 16.40 -33.81 5.66
C THR A 611 17.29 -33.92 6.89
N GLU A 612 18.42 -33.22 6.88
CA GLU A 612 19.32 -33.17 8.01
C GLU A 612 18.78 -32.27 9.13
N TYR A 613 18.12 -31.17 8.76
CA TYR A 613 17.59 -30.19 9.68
C TYR A 613 16.10 -29.96 9.47
N ILE A 614 15.41 -29.65 10.58
CA ILE A 614 14.06 -29.04 10.58
C ILE A 614 14.15 -27.72 11.30
N VAL A 615 13.44 -26.72 10.77
CA VAL A 615 13.26 -25.44 11.46
C VAL A 615 11.77 -25.17 11.63
N SER A 616 11.38 -24.67 12.82
CA SER A 616 9.99 -24.30 13.10
C SER A 616 9.90 -22.97 13.82
N ARG A 617 8.73 -22.34 13.74
CA ARG A 617 8.39 -21.07 14.39
C ARG A 617 7.09 -21.22 15.17
N GLY A 618 7.16 -21.00 16.48
CA GLY A 618 5.97 -21.06 17.36
C GLY A 618 5.40 -22.44 17.60
N LEU A 619 6.02 -23.51 17.08
CA LEU A 619 5.59 -24.88 17.20
C LEU A 619 6.79 -25.76 17.51
N GLU A 620 6.75 -26.47 18.63
CA GLU A 620 7.71 -27.53 18.91
C GLU A 620 7.43 -28.77 18.08
N VAL A 621 8.48 -29.41 17.61
CA VAL A 621 8.41 -30.63 16.78
C VAL A 621 8.79 -31.83 17.65
N GLU A 622 7.88 -32.77 17.79
CA GLU A 622 8.13 -34.07 18.41
C GLU A 622 8.33 -35.12 17.31
N SER A 623 9.52 -35.67 17.21
CA SER A 623 9.87 -36.69 16.24
C SER A 623 10.93 -37.62 16.78
N PRO A 624 10.78 -38.95 16.56
CA PRO A 624 11.83 -39.91 16.94
C PRO A 624 13.12 -39.74 16.13
N SER A 625 13.00 -39.19 14.92
CA SER A 625 14.13 -39.00 13.99
C SER A 625 14.87 -37.70 14.13
N TYR A 626 14.41 -36.77 14.99
CA TYR A 626 15.03 -35.47 15.18
C TYR A 626 15.17 -35.16 16.67
N ARG A 627 16.26 -34.48 17.01
CA ARG A 627 16.49 -33.90 18.34
C ARG A 627 16.63 -32.39 18.25
N LEU A 628 16.20 -31.69 19.26
CA LEU A 628 16.40 -30.25 19.38
C LEU A 628 17.89 -29.94 19.43
N LEU A 629 18.34 -29.06 18.52
CA LEU A 629 19.73 -28.62 18.46
C LEU A 629 19.87 -27.23 19.10
N GLN A 630 18.99 -26.28 18.76
CA GLN A 630 19.07 -24.90 19.21
C GLN A 630 17.71 -24.24 19.28
N THR A 631 17.55 -23.29 20.20
CA THR A 631 16.38 -22.42 20.31
C THR A 631 16.78 -20.96 20.18
N ALA A 632 15.86 -20.13 19.69
CA ALA A 632 16.02 -18.69 19.67
C ALA A 632 14.63 -18.05 19.80
N GLU A 633 14.58 -16.84 20.32
CA GLU A 633 13.35 -16.08 20.44
C GLU A 633 13.48 -14.76 19.69
N PHE A 634 12.41 -14.33 19.06
CA PHE A 634 12.37 -13.04 18.38
C PHE A 634 11.04 -12.35 18.55
N LYS A 635 11.10 -11.05 18.87
CA LYS A 635 9.92 -10.22 19.03
C LYS A 635 9.56 -9.52 17.72
N ASP A 636 8.63 -10.10 16.98
CA ASP A 636 8.10 -9.53 15.74
C ASP A 636 6.87 -8.65 16.04
N ASN A 637 6.99 -7.36 15.80
CA ASN A 637 5.92 -6.36 15.98
C ASN A 637 5.16 -6.49 17.33
N GLY A 638 5.93 -6.69 18.41
CA GLY A 638 5.38 -6.78 19.78
C GLY A 638 5.02 -8.19 20.23
N THR A 639 4.93 -9.18 19.33
CA THR A 639 4.66 -10.58 19.64
C THR A 639 5.96 -11.37 19.69
N LEU A 640 6.20 -12.08 20.80
CA LEU A 640 7.36 -12.95 20.97
C LEU A 640 7.06 -14.31 20.32
N TYR A 641 7.94 -14.74 19.44
CA TYR A 641 7.88 -16.05 18.79
C TYR A 641 9.12 -16.87 19.15
N PRO A 642 8.95 -18.10 19.66
CA PRO A 642 10.06 -19.06 19.77
C PRO A 642 10.34 -19.68 18.39
N TYR A 643 11.61 -19.95 18.15
CA TYR A 643 12.12 -20.61 16.97
C TYR A 643 12.97 -21.79 17.43
N TYR A 644 12.86 -22.90 16.68
CA TYR A 644 13.52 -24.14 17.01
C TYR A 644 14.26 -24.68 15.79
N LEU A 645 15.50 -25.10 15.99
CA LEU A 645 16.31 -25.81 15.00
C LEU A 645 16.54 -27.22 15.51
N TYR A 646 16.16 -28.20 14.73
CA TYR A 646 16.34 -29.61 15.02
C TYR A 646 17.35 -30.21 14.05
N ILE A 647 18.10 -31.21 14.52
CA ILE A 647 19.03 -32.02 13.73
C ILE A 647 18.58 -33.48 13.75
N ARG A 648 18.76 -34.16 12.62
CA ARG A 648 18.47 -35.59 12.51
C ARG A 648 19.25 -36.40 13.53
N SER A 649 18.60 -37.28 14.26
CA SER A 649 19.22 -38.19 15.20
C SER A 649 19.97 -39.29 14.42
N THR A 650 21.28 -39.39 14.60
CA THR A 650 22.05 -40.53 14.12
C THR A 650 21.78 -41.73 15.05
N GLU A 651 21.34 -42.86 14.54
CA GLU A 651 21.18 -44.08 15.32
C GLU A 651 22.52 -44.41 16.00
N GLY A 652 22.57 -44.28 17.34
CA GLY A 652 23.76 -44.67 18.14
C GLY A 652 24.15 -43.72 19.27
N SER A 653 23.67 -42.50 19.34
CA SER A 653 24.03 -41.60 20.44
C SER A 653 23.05 -41.70 21.61
N LYS A 654 23.36 -42.57 22.57
CA LYS A 654 22.73 -42.65 23.90
C LYS A 654 23.32 -41.64 24.90
N ASP A 655 23.71 -40.46 24.50
CA ASP A 655 24.16 -39.41 25.43
C ASP A 655 23.47 -38.10 25.10
N ALA A 656 22.33 -37.88 25.73
CA ALA A 656 21.70 -36.58 25.82
C ALA A 656 22.57 -35.70 26.72
N ALA A 657 23.41 -34.84 26.13
CA ALA A 657 24.02 -33.74 26.84
C ALA A 657 22.94 -32.73 27.26
N PRO A 658 22.98 -32.17 28.48
CA PRO A 658 21.98 -31.23 28.93
C PRO A 658 22.10 -29.91 28.14
N VAL A 659 20.93 -29.38 27.78
CA VAL A 659 20.71 -28.08 27.14
C VAL A 659 21.53 -27.03 27.94
N GLN A 660 22.49 -26.38 27.28
CA GLN A 660 23.10 -25.18 27.84
C GLN A 660 22.11 -24.02 27.68
N GLU A 661 21.48 -23.65 28.79
CA GLU A 661 20.81 -22.35 28.89
C GLU A 661 21.92 -21.28 28.84
N LEU A 662 21.89 -20.46 27.82
CA LEU A 662 22.71 -19.26 27.71
C LEU A 662 22.10 -18.14 28.57
N PRO A 663 22.93 -17.31 29.25
CA PRO A 663 22.53 -16.30 30.21
C PRO A 663 21.76 -15.11 29.62
#